data_2fbd401482f829361767b53b335b752c
#
_entry.id   2fbd401482f829361767b53b335b752c
#
_cell.length_a   1.000
_cell.length_b   1.000
_cell.length_c   1.000
_cell.angle_alpha   90.00
_cell.angle_beta   90.00
_cell.angle_gamma   90.00
#
_symmetry.space_group_name_H-M   'P 1'
#
loop_
_entity.id
_entity.type
_entity.pdbx_description
1 polymer ?
#
loop_
_entity_poly.entity_id
_entity_poly.type
_entity_poly.pdbx_seq_one_letter_code
_entity_poly.pdbx_strand_id
1 'polypeptide(L)'
;MARHEQLIEALQHHFGFDTFKGNQEAIINNLMDGKDTFVLMPTGGGKSLCYQLPSLLMDGVAIVISPLIALMKNQVDAMRNFSEEDGVAHFLNSSLSRPEIHAVKSDILAGKTKLLYVAPESLTKDENVDFLKEVKISFYAVDEAHCISEWGHDFRPEYRRIHPIVERIGKAPIIALTATATPKVQHDIQKNLDMLHATVFKSSFNRPNLYYEVREKTEEVDKDIVKYIRAMSGKSGIVYCLSRKTVEDLAATLNVNNITALPYHAGMDAATRSANQDAFLMEKVQVIVATIAFGMGIDKPDVRFVIHYDIPKSLEGYYQETGRAGRDGGEGQCICFYSPKDIERLRKFQQGKPVAEQEISNLLLFETQSYAESPICRRKLLLNYFGEEYTQEKCSNCDNCKKTYRMMDATELLGLILETIHQLNEKFRSRHVVDIIRGNETSTVISYKHNELENFGSGEDEDEATLHAIIRQALLKGYIKKDIESYGDLKLTPDGKKFMKRPTKFEVPIEVHNEDEEGAMEAGMGACAAADDVLFSILKDLRKKLSKKMNVPPFVIFQDGSLEAMATSYPITIEELQNIPGVGAGKAKRYGDEFIHLIKNYVEENDIIRPEDLRVRTVAKNSARKIAIIQAIDRRVALDDLAERLGMSMEEMLEEIEAIVYSGTKLNIKYFIEEVVDPDEEFDIYDYFRHAENDSIRLAMEELGEDDYDEINVRLVRIKFHSELGN
;
A
#
# COMPACT_ATOMS: atom_id res chain seq x y z
N MET A 1 41.30 6.47 -19.43
CA MET A 1 41.93 6.09 -18.15
C MET A 1 41.98 7.30 -17.21
N ALA A 2 42.61 8.41 -17.52
CA ALA A 2 42.75 9.55 -16.59
C ALA A 2 41.43 10.10 -16.01
N ARG A 3 40.36 10.19 -16.80
CA ARG A 3 39.07 10.72 -16.30
C ARG A 3 38.32 9.74 -15.41
N HIS A 4 38.36 8.45 -15.68
CA HIS A 4 37.80 7.40 -14.83
C HIS A 4 38.51 7.38 -13.46
N GLU A 5 39.83 7.40 -13.45
CA GLU A 5 40.63 7.42 -12.21
C GLU A 5 40.33 8.68 -11.38
N GLN A 6 40.23 9.84 -12.02
CA GLN A 6 39.82 11.10 -11.37
C GLN A 6 38.43 11.04 -10.77
N LEU A 7 37.46 10.43 -11.45
CA LEU A 7 36.08 10.27 -10.95
C LEU A 7 36.02 9.28 -9.78
N ILE A 8 36.75 8.19 -9.81
CA ILE A 8 36.85 7.23 -8.70
C ILE A 8 37.50 7.87 -7.48
N GLU A 9 38.63 8.60 -7.68
CA GLU A 9 39.29 9.32 -6.59
C GLU A 9 38.36 10.35 -5.93
N ALA A 10 37.63 11.12 -6.72
CA ALA A 10 36.64 12.07 -6.23
C ALA A 10 35.45 11.39 -5.53
N LEU A 11 34.95 10.25 -6.06
CA LEU A 11 33.90 9.44 -5.46
C LEU A 11 34.32 8.92 -4.08
N GLN A 12 35.55 8.40 -3.98
CA GLN A 12 36.13 7.89 -2.74
C GLN A 12 36.33 9.03 -1.72
N HIS A 13 36.92 10.15 -2.17
CA HIS A 13 37.25 11.28 -1.31
C HIS A 13 35.97 11.94 -0.74
N HIS A 14 34.95 12.21 -1.57
CA HIS A 14 33.78 12.96 -1.15
C HIS A 14 32.65 12.08 -0.60
N PHE A 15 32.50 10.83 -1.04
CA PHE A 15 31.35 9.99 -0.69
C PHE A 15 31.73 8.64 -0.05
N GLY A 16 33.03 8.29 -0.03
CA GLY A 16 33.48 7.05 0.56
C GLY A 16 33.11 5.78 -0.23
N PHE A 17 32.78 5.90 -1.52
CA PHE A 17 32.44 4.78 -2.37
C PHE A 17 33.59 4.42 -3.31
N ASP A 18 33.85 3.13 -3.47
CA ASP A 18 34.94 2.63 -4.32
C ASP A 18 34.55 2.42 -5.78
N THR A 19 33.23 2.34 -6.07
CA THR A 19 32.71 2.03 -7.42
C THR A 19 31.39 2.71 -7.70
N PHE A 20 31.16 3.03 -8.97
CA PHE A 20 29.87 3.52 -9.45
C PHE A 20 28.86 2.37 -9.60
N LYS A 21 27.58 2.65 -9.37
CA LYS A 21 26.47 1.71 -9.58
C LYS A 21 25.87 1.91 -10.97
N GLY A 22 25.73 0.82 -11.74
CA GLY A 22 25.06 0.85 -13.04
C GLY A 22 25.60 1.93 -13.99
N ASN A 23 24.73 2.83 -14.43
CA ASN A 23 25.05 3.87 -15.42
C ASN A 23 25.58 5.18 -14.82
N GLN A 24 25.84 5.28 -13.52
CA GLN A 24 26.20 6.54 -12.85
C GLN A 24 27.41 7.22 -13.49
N GLU A 25 28.48 6.51 -13.75
CA GLU A 25 29.68 7.07 -14.38
C GLU A 25 29.41 7.62 -15.79
N ALA A 26 28.64 6.89 -16.59
CA ALA A 26 28.28 7.32 -17.94
C ALA A 26 27.40 8.59 -17.92
N ILE A 27 26.47 8.68 -16.96
CA ILE A 27 25.62 9.85 -16.73
C ILE A 27 26.47 11.06 -16.35
N ILE A 28 27.37 10.91 -15.39
CA ILE A 28 28.27 11.96 -14.89
C ILE A 28 29.16 12.46 -16.04
N ASN A 29 29.76 11.54 -16.81
CA ASN A 29 30.59 11.89 -17.96
C ASN A 29 29.81 12.67 -19.02
N ASN A 30 28.57 12.24 -19.35
CA ASN A 30 27.73 12.95 -20.32
C ASN A 30 27.40 14.38 -19.91
N LEU A 31 27.07 14.57 -18.61
CA LEU A 31 26.80 15.89 -18.05
C LEU A 31 28.05 16.79 -18.04
N MET A 32 29.20 16.25 -17.62
CA MET A 32 30.48 16.97 -17.63
C MET A 32 30.98 17.30 -19.03
N ASP A 33 30.52 16.58 -20.06
CA ASP A 33 30.76 16.91 -21.48
C ASP A 33 29.87 18.08 -21.98
N GLY A 34 29.05 18.66 -21.09
CA GLY A 34 28.16 19.76 -21.45
C GLY A 34 26.91 19.34 -22.23
N LYS A 35 26.48 18.08 -22.11
CA LYS A 35 25.32 17.53 -22.84
C LYS A 35 24.12 17.39 -21.93
N ASP A 36 22.93 17.70 -22.49
CA ASP A 36 21.67 17.45 -21.80
C ASP A 36 21.47 15.96 -21.56
N THR A 37 21.01 15.63 -20.34
CA THR A 37 20.97 14.27 -19.82
C THR A 37 19.60 13.97 -19.22
N PHE A 38 18.92 12.94 -19.71
CA PHE A 38 17.68 12.46 -19.11
C PHE A 38 17.92 11.12 -18.39
N VAL A 39 17.62 11.08 -17.10
CA VAL A 39 17.91 9.93 -16.23
C VAL A 39 16.63 9.34 -15.67
N LEU A 40 16.38 8.10 -16.02
CA LEU A 40 15.31 7.28 -15.46
C LEU A 40 15.93 6.17 -14.62
N MET A 41 15.86 6.34 -13.30
CA MET A 41 16.55 5.45 -12.36
C MET A 41 15.66 5.22 -11.13
N PRO A 42 15.41 3.97 -10.70
CA PRO A 42 14.53 3.65 -9.58
C PRO A 42 14.98 4.30 -8.28
N THR A 43 14.06 4.37 -7.32
CA THR A 43 14.36 4.81 -5.95
C THR A 43 15.44 3.88 -5.36
N GLY A 44 16.43 4.47 -4.68
CA GLY A 44 17.59 3.72 -4.16
C GLY A 44 18.71 3.47 -5.19
N GLY A 45 18.53 3.86 -6.46
CA GLY A 45 19.54 3.73 -7.51
C GLY A 45 20.69 4.74 -7.43
N GLY A 46 20.63 5.70 -6.51
CA GLY A 46 21.68 6.71 -6.32
C GLY A 46 21.63 7.87 -7.31
N LYS A 47 20.40 8.33 -7.66
CA LYS A 47 20.17 9.47 -8.55
C LYS A 47 20.90 10.74 -8.14
N SER A 48 20.93 11.05 -6.85
CA SER A 48 21.54 12.29 -6.34
C SER A 48 23.04 12.38 -6.65
N LEU A 49 23.74 11.26 -6.60
CA LEU A 49 25.17 11.20 -6.92
C LEU A 49 25.45 11.67 -8.35
N CYS A 50 24.52 11.44 -9.30
CA CYS A 50 24.68 11.79 -10.71
C CYS A 50 24.78 13.31 -10.95
N TYR A 51 24.32 14.14 -10.01
CA TYR A 51 24.50 15.60 -10.07
C TYR A 51 25.37 16.14 -8.92
N GLN A 52 25.44 15.47 -7.79
CA GLN A 52 26.26 15.91 -6.65
C GLN A 52 27.76 15.82 -6.96
N LEU A 53 28.23 14.69 -7.46
CA LEU A 53 29.66 14.51 -7.78
C LEU A 53 30.14 15.48 -8.88
N PRO A 54 29.46 15.63 -10.05
CA PRO A 54 29.91 16.57 -11.06
C PRO A 54 29.84 18.03 -10.59
N SER A 55 28.91 18.40 -9.67
CA SER A 55 28.88 19.77 -9.14
C SER A 55 30.14 20.14 -8.36
N LEU A 56 30.77 19.18 -7.68
CA LEU A 56 32.02 19.40 -6.94
C LEU A 56 33.20 19.56 -7.89
N LEU A 57 33.16 18.93 -9.06
CA LEU A 57 34.26 18.89 -10.03
C LEU A 57 34.18 19.97 -11.11
N MET A 58 32.98 20.48 -11.39
CA MET A 58 32.78 21.50 -12.42
C MET A 58 32.94 22.90 -11.84
N ASP A 59 33.32 23.85 -12.71
CA ASP A 59 33.46 25.24 -12.35
C ASP A 59 32.10 25.94 -12.40
N GLY A 60 31.75 26.68 -11.33
CA GLY A 60 30.47 27.34 -11.15
C GLY A 60 29.59 26.65 -10.10
N VAL A 61 28.30 26.99 -10.11
CA VAL A 61 27.27 26.50 -9.18
C VAL A 61 26.26 25.67 -9.94
N ALA A 62 25.97 24.46 -9.47
CA ALA A 62 24.86 23.66 -9.96
C ALA A 62 23.55 24.09 -9.29
N ILE A 63 22.54 24.38 -10.08
CA ILE A 63 21.20 24.72 -9.60
C ILE A 63 20.34 23.46 -9.59
N VAL A 64 19.96 22.99 -8.41
CA VAL A 64 19.13 21.79 -8.23
C VAL A 64 17.68 22.21 -7.93
N ILE A 65 16.80 21.97 -8.86
CA ILE A 65 15.38 22.29 -8.74
C ILE A 65 14.68 21.07 -8.15
N SER A 66 14.10 21.23 -6.95
CA SER A 66 13.47 20.16 -6.18
C SER A 66 12.12 20.59 -5.62
N PRO A 67 11.12 19.68 -5.53
CA PRO A 67 9.74 20.05 -5.20
C PRO A 67 9.48 20.23 -3.72
N LEU A 68 10.37 19.81 -2.83
CA LEU A 68 10.10 19.73 -1.40
C LEU A 68 11.21 20.35 -0.54
N ILE A 69 10.82 21.26 0.35
CA ILE A 69 11.74 21.95 1.29
C ILE A 69 12.46 20.94 2.20
N ALA A 70 11.75 19.93 2.72
CA ALA A 70 12.33 18.93 3.60
C ALA A 70 13.40 18.07 2.88
N LEU A 71 13.15 17.71 1.61
CA LEU A 71 14.12 16.99 0.78
C LEU A 71 15.38 17.80 0.55
N MET A 72 15.22 19.09 0.19
CA MET A 72 16.35 20.01 0.00
C MET A 72 17.22 20.11 1.25
N LYS A 73 16.60 20.27 2.43
CA LYS A 73 17.31 20.34 3.69
C LYS A 73 18.13 19.07 3.93
N ASN A 74 17.51 17.90 3.81
CA ASN A 74 18.20 16.61 4.00
C ASN A 74 19.39 16.45 3.04
N GLN A 75 19.23 16.85 1.76
CA GLN A 75 20.29 16.79 0.76
C GLN A 75 21.42 17.76 1.07
N VAL A 76 21.12 18.99 1.51
CA VAL A 76 22.12 19.97 1.90
C VAL A 76 22.89 19.51 3.14
N ASP A 77 22.17 19.00 4.16
CA ASP A 77 22.79 18.50 5.38
C ASP A 77 23.70 17.29 5.08
N ALA A 78 23.28 16.38 4.20
CA ALA A 78 24.11 15.28 3.73
C ALA A 78 25.38 15.78 3.02
N MET A 79 25.27 16.74 2.10
CA MET A 79 26.42 17.29 1.37
C MET A 79 27.40 18.00 2.30
N ARG A 80 26.91 18.73 3.30
CA ARG A 80 27.76 19.37 4.31
C ARG A 80 28.51 18.39 5.18
N ASN A 81 27.87 17.24 5.49
CA ASN A 81 28.51 16.16 6.26
C ASN A 81 29.63 15.44 5.47
N PHE A 82 29.59 15.47 4.14
CA PHE A 82 30.61 14.90 3.27
C PHE A 82 31.74 15.89 2.93
N SER A 83 31.57 17.18 3.26
CA SER A 83 32.53 18.24 2.93
C SER A 83 33.19 18.80 4.19
N GLU A 84 34.47 19.17 4.08
CA GLU A 84 35.17 19.92 5.12
C GLU A 84 34.79 21.41 5.13
N GLU A 85 34.08 21.89 4.09
CA GLU A 85 33.65 23.28 3.92
C GLU A 85 32.16 23.48 4.18
N ASP A 86 31.78 24.31 5.14
CA ASP A 86 30.38 24.55 5.54
C ASP A 86 29.51 25.22 4.45
N GLY A 87 30.11 25.83 3.44
CA GLY A 87 29.40 26.58 2.39
C GLY A 87 29.17 25.82 1.08
N VAL A 88 29.55 24.53 0.99
CA VAL A 88 29.52 23.75 -0.27
C VAL A 88 28.13 23.61 -0.86
N ALA A 89 27.10 23.51 -0.02
CA ALA A 89 25.71 23.38 -0.43
C ALA A 89 24.78 24.29 0.39
N HIS A 90 23.85 24.92 -0.32
CA HIS A 90 22.80 25.74 0.27
C HIS A 90 21.45 25.42 -0.35
N PHE A 91 20.38 25.86 0.30
CA PHE A 91 19.04 25.91 -0.30
C PHE A 91 18.49 27.33 -0.28
N LEU A 92 17.62 27.63 -1.24
CA LEU A 92 16.92 28.91 -1.35
C LEU A 92 15.41 28.64 -1.49
N ASN A 93 14.67 28.88 -0.41
CA ASN A 93 13.23 28.69 -0.37
C ASN A 93 12.55 29.70 0.57
N SER A 94 11.22 29.59 0.74
CA SER A 94 10.41 30.52 1.54
C SER A 94 10.60 30.41 3.05
N SER A 95 11.33 29.42 3.54
CA SER A 95 11.56 29.24 4.99
C SER A 95 12.74 30.06 5.54
N LEU A 96 13.59 30.58 4.65
CA LEU A 96 14.77 31.34 5.06
C LEU A 96 14.42 32.80 5.44
N SER A 97 15.07 33.28 6.49
CA SER A 97 15.06 34.69 6.87
C SER A 97 15.93 35.52 5.92
N ARG A 98 15.72 36.87 5.92
CA ARG A 98 16.52 37.80 5.10
C ARG A 98 18.03 37.71 5.35
N PRO A 99 18.53 37.64 6.61
CA PRO A 99 19.95 37.42 6.86
C PRO A 99 20.51 36.13 6.28
N GLU A 100 19.75 35.02 6.39
CA GLU A 100 20.16 33.72 5.82
C GLU A 100 20.24 33.81 4.30
N ILE A 101 19.25 34.41 3.63
CA ILE A 101 19.28 34.62 2.17
C ILE A 101 20.52 35.43 1.77
N HIS A 102 20.88 36.47 2.55
CA HIS A 102 22.06 37.27 2.27
C HIS A 102 23.36 36.48 2.42
N ALA A 103 23.45 35.65 3.46
CA ALA A 103 24.61 34.73 3.67
C ALA A 103 24.76 33.75 2.52
N VAL A 104 23.66 33.09 2.07
CA VAL A 104 23.65 32.18 0.91
C VAL A 104 24.16 32.91 -0.34
N LYS A 105 23.62 34.09 -0.66
CA LYS A 105 24.05 34.89 -1.82
C LYS A 105 25.53 35.28 -1.74
N SER A 106 26.04 35.62 -0.55
CA SER A 106 27.45 35.97 -0.32
C SER A 106 28.37 34.77 -0.58
N ASP A 107 28.01 33.55 -0.09
CA ASP A 107 28.83 32.35 -0.29
C ASP A 107 28.85 31.91 -1.76
N ILE A 108 27.73 32.11 -2.47
CA ILE A 108 27.66 31.84 -3.93
C ILE A 108 28.62 32.77 -4.68
N LEU A 109 28.55 34.08 -4.41
CA LEU A 109 29.45 35.09 -5.05
C LEU A 109 30.93 34.87 -4.69
N ALA A 110 31.19 34.35 -3.50
CA ALA A 110 32.55 34.00 -3.07
C ALA A 110 33.07 32.70 -3.70
N GLY A 111 32.26 31.99 -4.49
CA GLY A 111 32.62 30.72 -5.15
C GLY A 111 32.73 29.51 -4.22
N LYS A 112 32.25 29.63 -2.97
CA LYS A 112 32.24 28.52 -1.99
C LYS A 112 31.17 27.51 -2.29
N THR A 113 30.00 27.98 -2.78
CA THR A 113 28.83 27.12 -3.03
C THR A 113 28.98 26.40 -4.36
N LYS A 114 28.87 25.07 -4.32
CA LYS A 114 28.86 24.17 -5.49
C LYS A 114 27.46 23.72 -5.88
N LEU A 115 26.57 23.60 -4.89
CA LEU A 115 25.19 23.16 -5.06
C LEU A 115 24.22 24.17 -4.42
N LEU A 116 23.27 24.67 -5.21
CA LEU A 116 22.17 25.49 -4.73
C LEU A 116 20.85 24.76 -5.01
N TYR A 117 20.19 24.29 -3.97
CA TYR A 117 18.85 23.71 -4.08
C TYR A 117 17.79 24.82 -4.05
N VAL A 118 16.89 24.80 -5.02
CA VAL A 118 15.87 25.86 -5.19
C VAL A 118 14.50 25.23 -5.42
N ALA A 119 13.48 25.76 -4.72
CA ALA A 119 12.10 25.43 -5.01
C ALA A 119 11.66 26.10 -6.33
N PRO A 120 10.85 25.46 -7.18
CA PRO A 120 10.37 26.05 -8.44
C PRO A 120 9.73 27.42 -8.25
N GLU A 121 8.93 27.59 -7.18
CA GLU A 121 8.27 28.86 -6.83
C GLU A 121 9.27 29.96 -6.48
N SER A 122 10.43 29.61 -5.96
CA SER A 122 11.50 30.56 -5.65
C SER A 122 12.25 31.00 -6.90
N LEU A 123 12.39 30.13 -7.89
CA LEU A 123 12.96 30.46 -9.20
C LEU A 123 12.10 31.45 -10.01
N THR A 124 10.77 31.48 -9.76
CA THR A 124 9.88 32.40 -10.47
C THR A 124 10.00 33.86 -10.03
N LYS A 125 10.67 34.14 -8.89
CA LYS A 125 10.86 35.48 -8.36
C LYS A 125 11.94 36.21 -9.15
N ASP A 126 11.61 37.36 -9.71
CA ASP A 126 12.55 38.18 -10.53
C ASP A 126 13.85 38.51 -9.79
N GLU A 127 13.79 38.80 -8.49
CA GLU A 127 14.98 39.05 -7.64
C GLU A 127 15.97 37.85 -7.66
N ASN A 128 15.47 36.64 -7.64
CA ASN A 128 16.33 35.45 -7.68
C ASN A 128 16.87 35.19 -9.09
N VAL A 129 16.03 35.39 -10.10
CA VAL A 129 16.46 35.30 -11.52
C VAL A 129 17.55 36.31 -11.82
N ASP A 130 17.39 37.56 -11.43
CA ASP A 130 18.38 38.64 -11.67
C ASP A 130 19.69 38.37 -10.94
N PHE A 131 19.63 37.90 -9.69
CA PHE A 131 20.83 37.46 -8.98
C PHE A 131 21.56 36.31 -9.69
N LEU A 132 20.81 35.26 -10.15
CA LEU A 132 21.41 34.10 -10.78
C LEU A 132 22.02 34.40 -12.15
N LYS A 133 21.62 35.47 -12.86
CA LYS A 133 22.28 35.96 -14.08
C LYS A 133 23.72 36.39 -13.87
N GLU A 134 24.06 36.81 -12.65
CA GLU A 134 25.42 37.27 -12.30
C GLU A 134 26.32 36.09 -11.87
N VAL A 135 25.75 34.86 -11.74
CA VAL A 135 26.43 33.68 -11.23
C VAL A 135 26.81 32.75 -12.40
N LYS A 136 28.04 32.21 -12.36
CA LYS A 136 28.44 31.18 -13.31
C LYS A 136 27.72 29.87 -12.96
N ILE A 137 26.78 29.44 -13.80
CA ILE A 137 26.04 28.19 -13.63
C ILE A 137 26.81 27.06 -14.31
N SER A 138 27.08 25.97 -13.59
CA SER A 138 27.70 24.76 -14.14
C SER A 138 26.68 23.93 -14.94
N PHE A 139 25.53 23.67 -14.36
CA PHE A 139 24.39 22.96 -14.95
C PHE A 139 23.11 23.15 -14.14
N TYR A 140 21.98 22.79 -14.69
CA TYR A 140 20.70 22.69 -13.98
C TYR A 140 20.34 21.22 -13.76
N ALA A 141 19.98 20.84 -12.53
CA ALA A 141 19.45 19.52 -12.21
C ALA A 141 17.96 19.67 -11.86
N VAL A 142 17.09 19.01 -12.63
CA VAL A 142 15.65 18.95 -12.38
C VAL A 142 15.37 17.62 -11.69
N ASP A 143 15.29 17.66 -10.37
CA ASP A 143 14.95 16.49 -9.58
C ASP A 143 13.44 16.26 -9.55
N GLU A 144 13.01 15.01 -9.42
CA GLU A 144 11.61 14.59 -9.52
C GLU A 144 10.92 15.18 -10.78
N ALA A 145 11.61 15.09 -11.92
CA ALA A 145 11.19 15.71 -13.18
C ALA A 145 9.79 15.28 -13.65
N HIS A 146 9.25 14.16 -13.13
CA HIS A 146 7.88 13.72 -13.41
C HIS A 146 6.81 14.76 -12.96
N CYS A 147 7.15 15.65 -12.02
CA CYS A 147 6.27 16.75 -11.61
C CYS A 147 5.91 17.72 -12.74
N ILE A 148 6.63 17.72 -13.88
CA ILE A 148 6.35 18.58 -15.04
C ILE A 148 5.13 18.11 -15.82
N SER A 149 4.76 16.83 -15.72
CA SER A 149 3.74 16.18 -16.52
C SER A 149 2.39 16.12 -15.83
N GLU A 150 1.33 16.55 -16.50
CA GLU A 150 -0.06 16.37 -16.04
C GLU A 150 -0.46 14.89 -15.94
N TRP A 151 0.27 14.02 -16.62
CA TRP A 151 0.10 12.57 -16.58
C TRP A 151 0.88 11.92 -15.45
N GLY A 152 1.71 12.70 -14.75
CA GLY A 152 2.42 12.24 -13.56
C GLY A 152 1.51 12.23 -12.33
N HIS A 153 1.85 11.42 -11.36
CA HIS A 153 1.08 11.27 -10.12
C HIS A 153 1.20 12.47 -9.16
N ASP A 154 2.18 13.37 -9.35
CA ASP A 154 2.44 14.59 -8.56
C ASP A 154 2.71 15.77 -9.50
N PHE A 155 1.72 16.12 -10.30
CA PHE A 155 1.84 17.28 -11.22
C PHE A 155 1.95 18.59 -10.46
N ARG A 156 2.92 19.43 -10.86
CA ARG A 156 3.16 20.77 -10.31
C ARG A 156 3.29 21.78 -11.45
N PRO A 157 2.33 22.69 -11.61
CA PRO A 157 2.34 23.67 -12.71
C PRO A 157 3.62 24.52 -12.79
N GLU A 158 4.26 24.78 -11.63
CA GLU A 158 5.50 25.53 -11.52
C GLU A 158 6.67 24.89 -12.26
N TYR A 159 6.69 23.54 -12.36
CA TYR A 159 7.71 22.81 -13.10
C TYR A 159 7.68 23.11 -14.61
N ARG A 160 6.54 23.46 -15.19
CA ARG A 160 6.44 23.85 -16.60
C ARG A 160 7.08 25.21 -16.89
N ARG A 161 7.35 25.99 -15.86
CA ARG A 161 8.01 27.30 -15.99
C ARG A 161 9.54 27.19 -15.91
N ILE A 162 10.09 26.01 -15.62
CA ILE A 162 11.54 25.83 -15.44
C ILE A 162 12.31 26.20 -16.70
N HIS A 163 11.96 25.65 -17.86
CA HIS A 163 12.70 25.90 -19.10
C HIS A 163 12.72 27.40 -19.48
N PRO A 164 11.59 28.13 -19.53
CA PRO A 164 11.60 29.58 -19.79
C PRO A 164 12.45 30.38 -18.77
N ILE A 165 12.54 29.93 -17.51
CA ILE A 165 13.35 30.60 -16.48
C ILE A 165 14.83 30.30 -16.70
N VAL A 166 15.21 29.07 -17.02
CA VAL A 166 16.58 28.69 -17.37
C VAL A 166 17.09 29.53 -18.56
N GLU A 167 16.29 29.74 -19.59
CA GLU A 167 16.65 30.62 -20.71
C GLU A 167 16.88 32.07 -20.28
N ARG A 168 16.13 32.56 -19.31
CA ARG A 168 16.30 33.94 -18.77
C ARG A 168 17.56 34.07 -17.92
N ILE A 169 17.95 33.06 -17.15
CA ILE A 169 19.14 33.07 -16.30
C ILE A 169 20.41 32.93 -17.14
N GLY A 170 20.46 31.90 -17.98
CA GLY A 170 21.60 31.61 -18.84
C GLY A 170 21.66 30.13 -19.21
N LYS A 171 22.07 29.84 -20.45
CA LYS A 171 22.16 28.47 -20.95
C LYS A 171 23.29 27.69 -20.27
N ALA A 172 22.95 26.55 -19.73
CA ALA A 172 23.85 25.52 -19.21
C ALA A 172 23.20 24.13 -19.43
N PRO A 173 23.96 23.05 -19.40
CA PRO A 173 23.40 21.69 -19.55
C PRO A 173 22.31 21.42 -18.53
N ILE A 174 21.29 20.65 -18.93
CA ILE A 174 20.21 20.21 -18.05
C ILE A 174 20.34 18.70 -17.81
N ILE A 175 20.31 18.30 -16.55
CA ILE A 175 20.09 16.92 -16.16
C ILE A 175 18.70 16.79 -15.52
N ALA A 176 17.81 16.03 -16.13
CA ALA A 176 16.48 15.74 -15.58
C ALA A 176 16.44 14.33 -15.05
N LEU A 177 16.03 14.17 -13.79
CA LEU A 177 16.05 12.89 -13.08
C LEU A 177 14.66 12.56 -12.52
N THR A 178 14.27 11.30 -12.65
CA THR A 178 13.06 10.78 -12.00
C THR A 178 13.18 9.28 -11.72
N ALA A 179 12.44 8.83 -10.71
CA ALA A 179 12.31 7.40 -10.39
C ALA A 179 11.13 6.74 -11.10
N THR A 180 10.11 7.51 -11.44
CA THR A 180 8.81 7.03 -11.89
C THR A 180 8.36 7.84 -13.09
N ALA A 181 8.44 7.26 -14.28
CA ALA A 181 7.89 7.89 -15.47
C ALA A 181 7.51 6.82 -16.50
N THR A 182 6.22 6.77 -16.83
CA THR A 182 5.73 6.01 -17.97
C THR A 182 6.29 6.59 -19.29
N PRO A 183 6.28 5.87 -20.41
CA PRO A 183 6.78 6.40 -21.69
C PRO A 183 6.18 7.76 -22.08
N LYS A 184 4.91 7.99 -21.76
CA LYS A 184 4.24 9.27 -21.98
C LYS A 184 4.82 10.39 -21.12
N VAL A 185 4.99 10.12 -19.82
CA VAL A 185 5.60 11.07 -18.88
C VAL A 185 7.04 11.40 -19.28
N GLN A 186 7.81 10.39 -19.73
CA GLN A 186 9.17 10.59 -20.25
C GLN A 186 9.20 11.57 -21.43
N HIS A 187 8.31 11.36 -22.41
CA HIS A 187 8.21 12.25 -23.57
C HIS A 187 7.78 13.68 -23.18
N ASP A 188 6.82 13.79 -22.25
CA ASP A 188 6.31 15.07 -21.77
C ASP A 188 7.39 15.87 -20.99
N ILE A 189 8.20 15.19 -20.18
CA ILE A 189 9.37 15.79 -19.51
C ILE A 189 10.33 16.37 -20.55
N GLN A 190 10.76 15.54 -21.51
CA GLN A 190 11.74 15.94 -22.54
C GLN A 190 11.22 17.11 -23.38
N LYS A 191 9.93 17.10 -23.73
CA LYS A 191 9.29 18.16 -24.50
C LYS A 191 9.25 19.49 -23.73
N ASN A 192 8.82 19.46 -22.47
CA ASN A 192 8.65 20.68 -21.66
C ASN A 192 9.99 21.30 -21.21
N LEU A 193 11.06 20.50 -21.15
CA LEU A 193 12.42 20.99 -20.86
C LEU A 193 13.27 21.25 -22.12
N ASP A 194 12.70 21.12 -23.33
CA ASP A 194 13.40 21.22 -24.61
C ASP A 194 14.59 20.24 -24.74
N MET A 195 14.40 19.03 -24.22
CA MET A 195 15.42 17.98 -24.13
C MET A 195 15.14 16.77 -25.05
N LEU A 196 14.42 16.95 -26.16
CA LEU A 196 14.08 15.85 -27.09
C LEU A 196 15.33 15.17 -27.69
N HIS A 197 16.45 15.87 -27.73
CA HIS A 197 17.73 15.38 -28.23
C HIS A 197 18.72 14.97 -27.11
N ALA A 198 18.27 15.02 -25.85
CA ALA A 198 19.12 14.65 -24.71
C ALA A 198 19.52 13.16 -24.75
N THR A 199 20.69 12.87 -24.21
CA THR A 199 21.10 11.47 -23.99
C THR A 199 20.25 10.86 -22.88
N VAL A 200 19.58 9.75 -23.18
CA VAL A 200 18.65 9.07 -22.25
C VAL A 200 19.36 7.88 -21.60
N PHE A 201 19.41 7.88 -20.29
CA PHE A 201 19.92 6.76 -19.48
C PHE A 201 18.76 6.14 -18.71
N LYS A 202 18.47 4.86 -19.01
CA LYS A 202 17.42 4.10 -18.33
C LYS A 202 18.05 2.96 -17.53
N SER A 203 17.71 2.91 -16.26
CA SER A 203 17.95 1.75 -15.41
C SER A 203 16.67 0.93 -15.32
N SER A 204 16.80 -0.37 -15.11
CA SER A 204 15.65 -1.24 -14.92
C SER A 204 14.82 -0.84 -13.71
N PHE A 205 13.50 -0.87 -13.84
CA PHE A 205 12.56 -0.72 -12.73
C PHE A 205 12.46 -1.98 -11.86
N ASN A 206 13.09 -3.07 -12.28
CA ASN A 206 13.02 -4.32 -11.54
C ASN A 206 13.76 -4.22 -10.20
N ARG A 207 13.04 -4.54 -9.13
CA ARG A 207 13.54 -4.65 -7.77
C ARG A 207 13.39 -6.11 -7.32
N PRO A 208 14.33 -7.01 -7.68
CA PRO A 208 14.19 -8.46 -7.42
C PRO A 208 14.10 -8.80 -5.92
N ASN A 209 14.64 -7.96 -5.06
CA ASN A 209 14.62 -8.10 -3.61
C ASN A 209 13.26 -7.75 -2.96
N LEU A 210 12.29 -7.21 -3.71
CA LEU A 210 10.98 -6.87 -3.18
C LEU A 210 9.97 -7.98 -3.50
N TYR A 211 9.27 -8.45 -2.48
CA TYR A 211 8.10 -9.32 -2.60
C TYR A 211 6.85 -8.46 -2.73
N TYR A 212 5.96 -8.77 -3.66
CA TYR A 212 4.71 -8.04 -3.87
C TYR A 212 3.52 -8.96 -3.61
N GLU A 213 2.58 -8.46 -2.82
CA GLU A 213 1.35 -9.18 -2.46
C GLU A 213 0.16 -8.22 -2.41
N VAL A 214 -0.98 -8.67 -2.93
CA VAL A 214 -2.28 -8.01 -2.76
C VAL A 214 -3.19 -8.93 -1.96
N ARG A 215 -3.71 -8.43 -0.85
CA ARG A 215 -4.65 -9.12 0.05
C ARG A 215 -6.02 -8.48 -0.03
N GLU A 216 -7.05 -9.27 0.13
CA GLU A 216 -8.39 -8.75 0.34
C GLU A 216 -8.45 -7.91 1.62
N LYS A 217 -9.09 -6.75 1.53
CA LYS A 217 -9.31 -5.87 2.67
C LYS A 217 -10.65 -6.18 3.30
N THR A 218 -10.62 -6.91 4.39
CA THR A 218 -11.78 -7.24 5.22
C THR A 218 -11.97 -6.21 6.34
N GLU A 219 -13.00 -6.37 7.15
CA GLU A 219 -13.22 -5.56 8.37
C GLU A 219 -12.13 -5.80 9.43
N GLU A 220 -11.44 -6.93 9.36
CA GLU A 220 -10.36 -7.31 10.28
C GLU A 220 -8.96 -6.85 9.85
N VAL A 221 -8.84 -5.98 8.85
CA VAL A 221 -7.56 -5.49 8.30
C VAL A 221 -6.59 -4.99 9.39
N ASP A 222 -7.09 -4.34 10.44
CA ASP A 222 -6.28 -3.86 11.56
C ASP A 222 -5.61 -5.04 12.29
N LYS A 223 -6.36 -6.13 12.52
CA LYS A 223 -5.84 -7.36 13.16
C LYS A 223 -4.80 -8.05 12.28
N ASP A 224 -5.05 -8.11 10.98
CA ASP A 224 -4.12 -8.72 10.03
C ASP A 224 -2.79 -7.97 9.98
N ILE A 225 -2.85 -6.63 9.99
CA ILE A 225 -1.65 -5.78 10.04
C ILE A 225 -0.89 -6.00 11.35
N VAL A 226 -1.59 -6.03 12.50
CA VAL A 226 -0.96 -6.30 13.81
C VAL A 226 -0.30 -7.67 13.83
N LYS A 227 -0.99 -8.74 13.39
CA LYS A 227 -0.43 -10.09 13.29
C LYS A 227 0.82 -10.12 12.41
N TYR A 228 0.74 -9.49 11.24
CA TYR A 228 1.85 -9.42 10.31
C TYR A 228 3.07 -8.71 10.89
N ILE A 229 2.89 -7.52 11.50
CA ILE A 229 4.01 -6.74 12.05
C ILE A 229 4.64 -7.46 13.24
N ARG A 230 3.85 -8.16 14.06
CA ARG A 230 4.39 -9.01 15.15
C ARG A 230 5.31 -10.10 14.62
N ALA A 231 4.94 -10.76 13.51
CA ALA A 231 5.80 -11.75 12.86
C ALA A 231 7.09 -11.12 12.28
N MET A 232 7.07 -9.79 12.02
CA MET A 232 8.23 -9.00 11.58
C MET A 232 8.92 -8.25 12.74
N SER A 233 8.89 -8.81 13.95
CA SER A 233 9.47 -8.20 15.15
C SER A 233 10.92 -7.76 14.95
N GLY A 234 11.25 -6.55 15.44
CA GLY A 234 12.58 -5.95 15.28
C GLY A 234 12.91 -5.41 13.87
N LYS A 235 11.97 -5.46 12.92
CA LYS A 235 12.15 -4.94 11.57
C LYS A 235 11.38 -3.63 11.37
N SER A 236 12.03 -2.63 10.78
CA SER A 236 11.41 -1.33 10.49
C SER A 236 10.43 -1.41 9.31
N GLY A 237 9.30 -0.72 9.41
CA GLY A 237 8.29 -0.68 8.36
C GLY A 237 7.47 0.59 8.27
N ILE A 238 6.77 0.73 7.15
CA ILE A 238 5.90 1.87 6.87
C ILE A 238 4.50 1.34 6.51
N VAL A 239 3.45 1.94 7.09
CA VAL A 239 2.06 1.64 6.73
C VAL A 239 1.42 2.89 6.14
N TYR A 240 0.98 2.81 4.89
CA TYR A 240 0.32 3.90 4.18
C TYR A 240 -1.20 3.81 4.27
N CYS A 241 -1.85 4.92 4.66
CA CYS A 241 -3.30 5.05 4.74
C CYS A 241 -3.77 6.30 3.97
N LEU A 242 -4.99 6.27 3.43
CA LEU A 242 -5.57 7.41 2.70
C LEU A 242 -5.98 8.55 3.63
N SER A 243 -6.48 8.27 4.83
CA SER A 243 -7.03 9.27 5.73
C SER A 243 -6.13 9.55 6.94
N ARG A 244 -6.10 10.81 7.39
CA ARG A 244 -5.39 11.22 8.62
C ARG A 244 -5.92 10.48 9.84
N LYS A 245 -7.24 10.30 9.92
CA LYS A 245 -7.89 9.59 11.02
C LYS A 245 -7.44 8.12 11.08
N THR A 246 -7.43 7.42 9.94
CA THR A 246 -6.96 6.03 9.88
C THR A 246 -5.49 5.92 10.31
N VAL A 247 -4.66 6.92 9.98
CA VAL A 247 -3.25 6.97 10.41
C VAL A 247 -3.14 7.03 11.93
N GLU A 248 -3.91 7.91 12.58
CA GLU A 248 -3.91 8.07 14.04
C GLU A 248 -4.48 6.83 14.74
N ASP A 249 -5.63 6.33 14.27
CA ASP A 249 -6.32 5.16 14.83
C ASP A 249 -5.43 3.90 14.73
N LEU A 250 -4.82 3.65 13.58
CA LEU A 250 -3.95 2.48 13.40
C LEU A 250 -2.64 2.60 14.21
N ALA A 251 -2.02 3.78 14.28
CA ALA A 251 -0.84 3.98 15.10
C ALA A 251 -1.15 3.70 16.58
N ALA A 252 -2.31 4.15 17.07
CA ALA A 252 -2.78 3.85 18.43
C ALA A 252 -3.02 2.34 18.61
N THR A 253 -3.67 1.67 17.63
CA THR A 253 -3.91 0.21 17.65
C THR A 253 -2.59 -0.56 17.71
N LEU A 254 -1.56 -0.16 16.95
CA LEU A 254 -0.25 -0.81 17.00
C LEU A 254 0.41 -0.65 18.36
N ASN A 255 0.36 0.55 18.97
CA ASN A 255 0.98 0.81 20.27
C ASN A 255 0.34 0.00 21.40
N VAL A 256 -0.99 -0.13 21.45
CA VAL A 256 -1.65 -0.97 22.47
C VAL A 256 -1.37 -2.46 22.30
N ASN A 257 -0.89 -2.85 21.13
CA ASN A 257 -0.45 -4.21 20.80
C ASN A 257 1.07 -4.39 20.92
N ASN A 258 1.77 -3.52 21.67
CA ASN A 258 3.21 -3.53 21.94
C ASN A 258 4.10 -3.38 20.67
N ILE A 259 3.58 -2.75 19.63
CA ILE A 259 4.33 -2.38 18.44
C ILE A 259 4.56 -0.88 18.51
N THR A 260 5.82 -0.44 18.64
CA THR A 260 6.13 1.00 18.68
C THR A 260 5.85 1.66 17.36
N ALA A 261 4.82 2.53 17.29
CA ALA A 261 4.39 3.18 16.07
C ALA A 261 4.09 4.66 16.30
N LEU A 262 4.41 5.50 15.32
CA LEU A 262 4.09 6.93 15.32
C LEU A 262 3.31 7.32 14.06
N PRO A 263 2.34 8.25 14.18
CA PRO A 263 1.60 8.79 13.04
C PRO A 263 2.41 9.83 12.28
N TYR A 264 2.17 9.97 10.96
CA TYR A 264 2.73 11.03 10.14
C TYR A 264 1.77 11.47 9.03
N HIS A 265 1.31 12.71 9.08
CA HIS A 265 0.45 13.29 8.06
C HIS A 265 0.53 14.83 8.02
N ALA A 266 0.10 15.43 6.92
CA ALA A 266 0.19 16.87 6.69
C ALA A 266 -0.65 17.74 7.68
N GLY A 267 -1.59 17.14 8.43
CA GLY A 267 -2.36 17.84 9.46
C GLY A 267 -1.63 18.06 10.77
N MET A 268 -0.48 17.40 10.98
CA MET A 268 0.37 17.58 12.16
C MET A 268 1.22 18.86 12.01
N ASP A 269 1.60 19.48 13.13
CA ASP A 269 2.55 20.57 13.11
C ASP A 269 3.95 20.13 12.64
N ALA A 270 4.74 21.08 12.16
CA ALA A 270 6.04 20.79 11.56
C ALA A 270 7.05 20.17 12.55
N ALA A 271 7.01 20.60 13.82
CA ALA A 271 7.94 20.13 14.86
C ALA A 271 7.64 18.66 15.20
N THR A 272 6.37 18.29 15.41
CA THR A 272 5.96 16.93 15.67
C THR A 272 6.26 16.00 14.48
N ARG A 273 6.03 16.45 13.22
CA ARG A 273 6.40 15.69 12.03
C ARG A 273 7.90 15.42 11.97
N SER A 274 8.73 16.43 12.23
CA SER A 274 10.18 16.24 12.25
C SER A 274 10.60 15.28 13.36
N ALA A 275 10.06 15.43 14.56
CA ALA A 275 10.37 14.54 15.69
C ALA A 275 9.99 13.08 15.43
N ASN A 276 8.81 12.84 14.82
CA ASN A 276 8.36 11.49 14.48
C ASN A 276 9.23 10.86 13.37
N GLN A 277 9.62 11.65 12.38
CA GLN A 277 10.56 11.23 11.35
C GLN A 277 11.92 10.86 11.94
N ASP A 278 12.47 11.73 12.78
CA ASP A 278 13.77 11.50 13.43
C ASP A 278 13.72 10.26 14.35
N ALA A 279 12.61 10.05 15.06
CA ALA A 279 12.42 8.87 15.89
C ALA A 279 12.46 7.57 15.08
N PHE A 280 11.88 7.58 13.87
CA PHE A 280 11.91 6.44 12.96
C PHE A 280 13.32 6.22 12.37
N LEU A 281 13.98 7.30 11.93
CA LEU A 281 15.34 7.22 11.40
C LEU A 281 16.35 6.72 12.46
N MET A 282 16.17 7.11 13.71
CA MET A 282 17.01 6.71 14.85
C MET A 282 16.56 5.39 15.50
N GLU A 283 15.67 4.65 14.86
CA GLU A 283 15.16 3.34 15.33
C GLU A 283 14.52 3.33 16.71
N LYS A 284 14.04 4.50 17.17
CA LYS A 284 13.29 4.62 18.43
C LYS A 284 11.89 4.05 18.32
N VAL A 285 11.35 3.96 17.09
CA VAL A 285 10.07 3.33 16.76
C VAL A 285 10.23 2.38 15.59
N GLN A 286 9.49 1.29 15.64
CA GLN A 286 9.53 0.25 14.62
C GLN A 286 8.77 0.65 13.36
N VAL A 287 7.62 1.33 13.52
CA VAL A 287 6.68 1.58 12.44
C VAL A 287 6.31 3.07 12.36
N ILE A 288 6.24 3.57 11.14
CA ILE A 288 5.53 4.81 10.83
C ILE A 288 4.22 4.47 10.13
N VAL A 289 3.11 4.96 10.67
CA VAL A 289 1.81 4.93 10.00
C VAL A 289 1.58 6.30 9.38
N ALA A 290 1.40 6.37 8.06
CA ALA A 290 1.44 7.64 7.37
C ALA A 290 0.44 7.78 6.22
N THR A 291 0.13 9.03 5.87
CA THR A 291 -0.39 9.35 4.54
C THR A 291 0.78 9.50 3.55
N ILE A 292 0.46 9.73 2.27
CA ILE A 292 1.46 10.05 1.23
C ILE A 292 2.39 11.22 1.58
N ALA A 293 2.07 12.00 2.64
CA ALA A 293 2.93 13.06 3.15
C ALA A 293 4.26 12.52 3.72
N PHE A 294 4.31 11.27 4.17
CA PHE A 294 5.55 10.56 4.50
C PHE A 294 6.11 9.93 3.23
N GLY A 295 6.65 10.78 2.38
CA GLY A 295 6.98 10.41 1.03
C GLY A 295 8.39 10.84 0.63
N MET A 296 8.47 11.72 -0.34
CA MET A 296 9.73 12.20 -0.91
C MET A 296 10.67 12.74 0.19
N GLY A 297 11.94 12.32 0.16
CA GLY A 297 12.96 12.78 1.11
C GLY A 297 13.26 11.87 2.29
N ILE A 298 12.61 10.74 2.45
CA ILE A 298 12.93 9.77 3.48
C ILE A 298 13.90 8.74 2.93
N ASP A 299 15.09 8.72 3.51
CA ASP A 299 16.17 7.83 3.10
C ASP A 299 16.63 6.93 4.25
N LYS A 300 15.74 6.02 4.68
CA LYS A 300 16.07 4.91 5.58
C LYS A 300 16.30 3.66 4.71
N PRO A 301 17.54 3.11 4.68
CA PRO A 301 17.89 2.05 3.75
C PRO A 301 17.29 0.69 4.12
N ASP A 302 17.07 0.43 5.40
CA ASP A 302 16.74 -0.85 6.01
C ASP A 302 15.25 -1.04 6.35
N VAL A 303 14.35 -0.37 5.64
CA VAL A 303 12.90 -0.62 5.71
C VAL A 303 12.62 -2.02 5.16
N ARG A 304 12.01 -2.90 5.97
CA ARG A 304 11.79 -4.31 5.60
C ARG A 304 10.37 -4.58 5.11
N PHE A 305 9.41 -3.74 5.44
CA PHE A 305 8.07 -3.87 4.91
C PHE A 305 7.41 -2.51 4.63
N VAL A 306 6.61 -2.50 3.58
CA VAL A 306 5.71 -1.40 3.25
C VAL A 306 4.32 -1.99 3.07
N ILE A 307 3.39 -1.54 3.89
CA ILE A 307 2.00 -1.98 3.86
C ILE A 307 1.13 -0.83 3.36
N HIS A 308 0.27 -1.09 2.41
CA HIS A 308 -0.80 -0.20 2.00
C HIS A 308 -2.10 -0.67 2.63
N TYR A 309 -2.58 0.07 3.63
CA TYR A 309 -3.89 -0.14 4.26
C TYR A 309 -5.03 0.10 3.28
N ASP A 310 -4.86 1.11 2.44
CA ASP A 310 -5.75 1.45 1.35
C ASP A 310 -4.96 1.39 0.02
N ILE A 311 -5.61 0.95 -1.04
CA ILE A 311 -4.99 0.95 -2.37
C ILE A 311 -4.58 2.37 -2.78
N PRO A 312 -3.38 2.58 -3.33
CA PRO A 312 -2.92 3.89 -3.77
C PRO A 312 -3.68 4.39 -5.01
N LYS A 313 -3.60 5.70 -5.27
CA LYS A 313 -4.30 6.35 -6.38
C LYS A 313 -3.73 6.02 -7.75
N SER A 314 -2.48 5.60 -7.81
CA SER A 314 -1.77 5.26 -9.04
C SER A 314 -0.67 4.24 -8.81
N LEU A 315 -0.27 3.54 -9.87
CA LEU A 315 0.84 2.58 -9.81
C LEU A 315 2.20 3.27 -9.67
N GLU A 316 2.35 4.51 -10.13
CA GLU A 316 3.56 5.31 -9.90
C GLU A 316 3.75 5.60 -8.42
N GLY A 317 2.68 6.05 -7.73
CA GLY A 317 2.69 6.25 -6.29
C GLY A 317 3.00 4.95 -5.54
N TYR A 318 2.33 3.86 -5.92
CA TYR A 318 2.58 2.54 -5.36
C TYR A 318 4.04 2.10 -5.51
N TYR A 319 4.61 2.26 -6.71
CA TYR A 319 6.00 1.91 -6.99
C TYR A 319 6.98 2.79 -6.18
N GLN A 320 6.70 4.09 -6.07
CA GLN A 320 7.52 5.02 -5.30
C GLN A 320 7.48 4.71 -3.80
N GLU A 321 6.31 4.37 -3.26
CA GLU A 321 6.10 4.04 -1.85
C GLU A 321 6.69 2.67 -1.51
N THR A 322 6.43 1.63 -2.31
CA THR A 322 7.05 0.30 -2.14
C THR A 322 8.55 0.33 -2.34
N GLY A 323 9.05 1.22 -3.21
CA GLY A 323 10.47 1.42 -3.47
C GLY A 323 11.29 1.90 -2.26
N ARG A 324 10.63 2.24 -1.14
CA ARG A 324 11.29 2.56 0.15
C ARG A 324 11.81 1.32 0.85
N ALA A 325 11.21 0.15 0.61
CA ALA A 325 11.67 -1.10 1.16
C ALA A 325 12.99 -1.55 0.52
N GLY A 326 13.88 -2.12 1.32
CA GLY A 326 15.09 -2.78 0.86
C GLY A 326 16.01 -1.93 -0.02
N ARG A 327 16.23 -0.67 0.29
CA ARG A 327 17.15 0.21 -0.46
C ARG A 327 18.61 -0.22 -0.36
N ASP A 328 18.95 -0.87 0.73
CA ASP A 328 20.25 -1.49 0.98
C ASP A 328 20.49 -2.79 0.20
N GLY A 329 19.52 -3.23 -0.61
CA GLY A 329 19.54 -4.50 -1.35
C GLY A 329 19.03 -5.70 -0.55
N GLY A 330 18.71 -5.50 0.74
CA GLY A 330 18.07 -6.52 1.58
C GLY A 330 16.63 -6.78 1.15
N GLU A 331 16.06 -7.91 1.57
CA GLU A 331 14.69 -8.30 1.26
C GLU A 331 13.67 -7.29 1.82
N GLY A 332 12.64 -6.99 1.03
CA GLY A 332 11.55 -6.11 1.39
C GLY A 332 10.19 -6.73 1.04
N GLN A 333 9.21 -6.57 1.93
CA GLN A 333 7.85 -7.06 1.76
C GLN A 333 6.92 -5.89 1.44
N CYS A 334 6.17 -5.99 0.34
CA CYS A 334 5.23 -4.96 -0.11
C CYS A 334 3.83 -5.57 -0.15
N ILE A 335 2.99 -5.23 0.82
CA ILE A 335 1.64 -5.77 0.97
C ILE A 335 0.64 -4.64 0.71
N CYS A 336 -0.34 -4.90 -0.15
CA CYS A 336 -1.42 -3.96 -0.43
C CYS A 336 -2.76 -4.62 -0.08
N PHE A 337 -3.50 -4.02 0.83
CA PHE A 337 -4.89 -4.39 1.09
C PHE A 337 -5.80 -3.71 0.07
N TYR A 338 -6.70 -4.48 -0.53
CA TYR A 338 -7.59 -4.03 -1.59
C TYR A 338 -9.04 -4.42 -1.33
N SER A 339 -9.94 -3.48 -1.55
CA SER A 339 -11.38 -3.69 -1.65
C SER A 339 -11.96 -2.84 -2.78
N PRO A 340 -12.97 -3.33 -3.52
CA PRO A 340 -13.70 -2.51 -4.50
C PRO A 340 -14.26 -1.20 -3.90
N LYS A 341 -14.64 -1.21 -2.63
CA LYS A 341 -15.09 -0.01 -1.89
C LYS A 341 -14.02 1.10 -1.83
N ASP A 342 -12.73 0.75 -1.85
CA ASP A 342 -11.66 1.75 -1.88
C ASP A 342 -11.64 2.51 -3.21
N ILE A 343 -11.91 1.84 -4.32
CA ILE A 343 -12.01 2.46 -5.65
C ILE A 343 -13.16 3.48 -5.68
N GLU A 344 -14.32 3.11 -5.14
CA GLU A 344 -15.47 4.03 -5.06
C GLU A 344 -15.15 5.27 -4.20
N ARG A 345 -14.47 5.06 -3.05
CA ARG A 345 -14.02 6.15 -2.19
C ARG A 345 -13.05 7.08 -2.93
N LEU A 346 -12.08 6.52 -3.65
CA LEU A 346 -11.10 7.29 -4.41
C LEU A 346 -11.76 8.07 -5.56
N ARG A 347 -12.77 7.51 -6.24
CA ARG A 347 -13.56 8.22 -7.25
C ARG A 347 -14.34 9.41 -6.65
N LYS A 348 -14.89 9.25 -5.45
CA LYS A 348 -15.57 10.36 -4.74
C LYS A 348 -14.63 11.54 -4.46
N PHE A 349 -13.35 11.30 -4.15
CA PHE A 349 -12.36 12.36 -3.97
C PHE A 349 -12.02 13.13 -5.24
N GLN A 350 -12.39 12.64 -6.43
CA GLN A 350 -12.20 13.36 -7.69
C GLN A 350 -13.36 14.30 -8.04
N GLN A 351 -14.49 14.17 -7.36
CA GLN A 351 -15.66 15.02 -7.61
C GLN A 351 -15.34 16.48 -7.31
N GLY A 352 -15.70 17.37 -8.25
CA GLY A 352 -15.42 18.81 -8.16
C GLY A 352 -14.12 19.28 -8.79
N LYS A 353 -13.26 18.37 -9.27
CA LYS A 353 -12.09 18.73 -10.07
C LYS A 353 -12.46 19.01 -11.54
N PRO A 354 -11.59 19.72 -12.30
CA PRO A 354 -11.75 19.87 -13.75
C PRO A 354 -11.92 18.52 -14.44
N VAL A 355 -12.76 18.44 -15.47
CA VAL A 355 -13.10 17.19 -16.17
C VAL A 355 -11.84 16.47 -16.69
N ALA A 356 -10.90 17.19 -17.29
CA ALA A 356 -9.65 16.61 -17.77
C ALA A 356 -8.82 15.96 -16.66
N GLU A 357 -8.77 16.58 -15.47
CA GLU A 357 -8.06 16.03 -14.31
C GLU A 357 -8.78 14.79 -13.74
N GLN A 358 -10.12 14.80 -13.76
CA GLN A 358 -10.91 13.62 -13.39
C GLN A 358 -10.66 12.44 -14.34
N GLU A 359 -10.58 12.68 -15.65
CA GLU A 359 -10.32 11.64 -16.65
C GLU A 359 -8.95 10.99 -16.45
N ILE A 360 -7.90 11.80 -16.25
CA ILE A 360 -6.55 11.31 -15.98
C ILE A 360 -6.53 10.50 -14.68
N SER A 361 -7.12 11.04 -13.61
CA SER A 361 -7.18 10.36 -12.32
C SER A 361 -7.94 9.03 -12.37
N ASN A 362 -9.04 8.98 -13.12
CA ASN A 362 -9.80 7.74 -13.31
C ASN A 362 -9.01 6.70 -14.12
N LEU A 363 -8.21 7.14 -15.09
CA LEU A 363 -7.34 6.24 -15.85
C LEU A 363 -6.26 5.63 -14.96
N LEU A 364 -5.57 6.45 -14.14
CA LEU A 364 -4.56 5.97 -13.20
C LEU A 364 -5.16 5.01 -12.18
N LEU A 365 -6.34 5.32 -11.67
CA LEU A 365 -7.06 4.48 -10.74
C LEU A 365 -7.48 3.14 -11.34
N PHE A 366 -7.92 3.14 -12.61
CA PHE A 366 -8.24 1.92 -13.34
C PHE A 366 -7.01 1.01 -13.52
N GLU A 367 -5.83 1.56 -13.82
CA GLU A 367 -4.59 0.78 -13.89
C GLU A 367 -4.25 0.14 -12.54
N THR A 368 -4.45 0.88 -11.44
CA THR A 368 -4.19 0.37 -10.09
C THR A 368 -5.18 -0.72 -9.70
N GLN A 369 -6.46 -0.55 -10.01
CA GLN A 369 -7.50 -1.57 -9.86
C GLN A 369 -7.14 -2.83 -10.66
N SER A 370 -6.78 -2.64 -11.93
CA SER A 370 -6.37 -3.74 -12.81
C SER A 370 -5.16 -4.52 -12.28
N TYR A 371 -4.22 -3.83 -11.65
CA TYR A 371 -3.09 -4.47 -10.98
C TYR A 371 -3.54 -5.30 -9.78
N ALA A 372 -4.43 -4.76 -8.95
CA ALA A 372 -4.90 -5.44 -7.74
C ALA A 372 -5.70 -6.72 -8.06
N GLU A 373 -6.57 -6.67 -9.06
CA GLU A 373 -7.48 -7.76 -9.44
C GLU A 373 -6.85 -8.80 -10.39
N SER A 374 -5.66 -8.53 -10.93
CA SER A 374 -5.06 -9.40 -11.93
C SER A 374 -4.44 -10.65 -11.32
N PRO A 375 -4.63 -11.84 -11.92
CA PRO A 375 -3.93 -13.07 -11.58
C PRO A 375 -2.52 -13.17 -12.19
N ILE A 376 -2.12 -12.19 -12.99
CA ILE A 376 -0.82 -12.16 -13.65
C ILE A 376 0.28 -11.76 -12.65
N CYS A 377 1.51 -12.22 -12.87
CA CYS A 377 2.68 -11.86 -12.07
C CYS A 377 2.73 -10.35 -11.77
N ARG A 378 2.72 -9.97 -10.48
CA ARG A 378 2.71 -8.57 -10.02
C ARG A 378 3.88 -7.78 -10.59
N ARG A 379 5.06 -8.37 -10.61
CA ARG A 379 6.28 -7.76 -11.15
C ARG A 379 6.16 -7.50 -12.64
N LYS A 380 5.65 -8.46 -13.40
CA LYS A 380 5.44 -8.31 -14.84
C LYS A 380 4.49 -7.17 -15.16
N LEU A 381 3.41 -7.02 -14.40
CA LEU A 381 2.47 -5.92 -14.55
C LEU A 381 3.10 -4.57 -14.27
N LEU A 382 3.85 -4.43 -13.16
CA LEU A 382 4.53 -3.19 -12.80
C LEU A 382 5.55 -2.77 -13.85
N LEU A 383 6.41 -3.69 -14.31
CA LEU A 383 7.43 -3.41 -15.29
C LEU A 383 6.82 -3.01 -16.65
N ASN A 384 5.79 -3.75 -17.08
CA ASN A 384 5.07 -3.41 -18.31
C ASN A 384 4.40 -2.03 -18.25
N TYR A 385 3.85 -1.67 -17.07
CA TYR A 385 3.27 -0.33 -16.86
C TYR A 385 4.28 0.80 -17.11
N PHE A 386 5.54 0.61 -16.71
CA PHE A 386 6.63 1.56 -16.97
C PHE A 386 7.28 1.40 -18.36
N GLY A 387 6.76 0.51 -19.21
CA GLY A 387 7.27 0.26 -20.56
C GLY A 387 8.52 -0.60 -20.60
N GLU A 388 8.77 -1.38 -19.52
CA GLU A 388 9.86 -2.37 -19.46
C GLU A 388 9.32 -3.77 -19.73
N GLU A 389 9.92 -4.48 -20.66
CA GLU A 389 9.57 -5.87 -20.97
C GLU A 389 10.20 -6.81 -19.95
N TYR A 390 9.37 -7.66 -19.33
CA TYR A 390 9.83 -8.73 -18.45
C TYR A 390 9.66 -10.08 -19.12
N THR A 391 10.79 -10.66 -19.56
CA THR A 391 10.83 -11.87 -20.39
C THR A 391 10.51 -13.17 -19.65
N GLN A 392 10.67 -13.19 -18.31
CA GLN A 392 10.35 -14.37 -17.51
C GLN A 392 8.85 -14.53 -17.35
N GLU A 393 8.35 -15.76 -17.39
CA GLU A 393 6.93 -16.06 -17.17
C GLU A 393 6.50 -15.76 -15.72
N LYS A 394 7.32 -16.19 -14.76
CA LYS A 394 7.09 -16.04 -13.31
C LYS A 394 8.30 -15.39 -12.65
N CYS A 395 8.05 -14.48 -11.73
CA CYS A 395 9.14 -13.86 -10.96
C CYS A 395 9.52 -14.67 -9.70
N SER A 396 8.74 -15.69 -9.33
CA SER A 396 8.88 -16.51 -8.12
C SER A 396 8.87 -15.73 -6.80
N ASN A 397 8.67 -14.41 -6.84
CA ASN A 397 8.70 -13.50 -5.69
C ASN A 397 7.51 -12.52 -5.68
N CYS A 398 6.28 -13.07 -5.87
CA CYS A 398 5.01 -12.38 -5.65
C CYS A 398 3.91 -13.40 -5.34
N ASP A 399 2.79 -12.92 -4.76
CA ASP A 399 1.62 -13.73 -4.42
C ASP A 399 1.11 -14.56 -5.62
N ASN A 400 0.86 -13.91 -6.75
CA ASN A 400 0.33 -14.56 -7.96
C ASN A 400 1.26 -15.64 -8.52
N CYS A 401 2.56 -15.52 -8.37
CA CYS A 401 3.49 -16.58 -8.80
C CYS A 401 3.52 -17.79 -7.86
N LYS A 402 3.13 -17.61 -6.60
CA LYS A 402 3.04 -18.69 -5.60
C LYS A 402 1.69 -19.43 -5.65
N LYS A 403 0.63 -18.76 -6.13
CA LYS A 403 -0.70 -19.37 -6.31
C LYS A 403 -0.74 -20.29 -7.53
N THR A 404 -1.60 -21.29 -7.47
CA THR A 404 -1.91 -22.16 -8.60
C THR A 404 -3.17 -21.66 -9.29
N TYR A 405 -3.10 -21.38 -10.59
CA TYR A 405 -4.22 -20.91 -11.40
C TYR A 405 -4.64 -22.00 -12.39
N ARG A 406 -5.94 -22.08 -12.67
CA ARG A 406 -6.44 -22.87 -13.81
C ARG A 406 -6.24 -22.02 -15.07
N MET A 407 -5.72 -22.64 -16.12
CA MET A 407 -5.61 -22.00 -17.44
C MET A 407 -6.91 -22.20 -18.20
N MET A 408 -7.51 -21.11 -18.64
CA MET A 408 -8.69 -21.08 -19.51
C MET A 408 -8.24 -20.82 -20.95
N ASP A 409 -8.75 -21.62 -21.89
CA ASP A 409 -8.58 -21.30 -23.32
C ASP A 409 -9.49 -20.13 -23.68
N ALA A 410 -8.88 -19.00 -23.97
CA ALA A 410 -9.55 -17.75 -24.35
C ALA A 410 -9.32 -17.39 -25.81
N THR A 411 -9.01 -18.37 -26.67
CA THR A 411 -8.67 -18.15 -28.09
C THR A 411 -9.81 -17.45 -28.85
N GLU A 412 -11.05 -17.91 -28.66
CA GLU A 412 -12.23 -17.34 -29.33
C GLU A 412 -12.55 -15.94 -28.79
N LEU A 413 -12.50 -15.76 -27.46
CA LEU A 413 -12.75 -14.47 -26.82
C LEU A 413 -11.68 -13.42 -27.19
N LEU A 414 -10.43 -13.83 -27.32
CA LEU A 414 -9.40 -12.92 -27.86
C LEU A 414 -9.71 -12.53 -29.31
N GLY A 415 -10.15 -13.46 -30.16
CA GLY A 415 -10.59 -13.17 -31.51
C GLY A 415 -11.69 -12.12 -31.55
N LEU A 416 -12.73 -12.29 -30.71
CA LEU A 416 -13.84 -11.34 -30.56
C LEU A 416 -13.36 -9.96 -30.10
N ILE A 417 -12.46 -9.89 -29.13
CA ILE A 417 -11.89 -8.64 -28.63
C ILE A 417 -11.11 -7.91 -29.74
N LEU A 418 -10.23 -8.62 -30.46
CA LEU A 418 -9.44 -8.03 -31.54
C LEU A 418 -10.32 -7.53 -32.69
N GLU A 419 -11.36 -8.30 -33.06
CA GLU A 419 -12.35 -7.91 -34.06
C GLU A 419 -13.10 -6.64 -33.63
N THR A 420 -13.57 -6.59 -32.39
CA THR A 420 -14.25 -5.41 -31.84
C THR A 420 -13.33 -4.18 -31.87
N ILE A 421 -12.06 -4.31 -31.48
CA ILE A 421 -11.08 -3.22 -31.58
C ILE A 421 -10.93 -2.75 -33.04
N HIS A 422 -10.92 -3.68 -33.99
CA HIS A 422 -10.82 -3.36 -35.42
C HIS A 422 -12.07 -2.60 -35.90
N GLN A 423 -13.28 -3.07 -35.57
CA GLN A 423 -14.55 -2.42 -35.91
C GLN A 423 -14.64 -0.99 -35.33
N LEU A 424 -14.04 -0.77 -34.18
CA LEU A 424 -13.94 0.54 -33.51
C LEU A 424 -12.86 1.46 -34.11
N ASN A 425 -12.25 1.07 -35.25
CA ASN A 425 -11.14 1.80 -35.87
C ASN A 425 -9.97 2.09 -34.92
N GLU A 426 -9.74 1.24 -33.94
CA GLU A 426 -8.63 1.34 -32.98
C GLU A 426 -8.64 2.68 -32.19
N LYS A 427 -9.83 3.23 -31.84
CA LYS A 427 -10.01 4.57 -31.23
C LYS A 427 -10.66 4.55 -29.86
N PHE A 428 -10.74 3.40 -29.18
CA PHE A 428 -11.41 3.28 -27.90
C PHE A 428 -10.60 2.48 -26.89
N ARG A 429 -10.88 2.73 -25.61
CA ARG A 429 -10.22 2.10 -24.45
C ARG A 429 -10.81 0.73 -24.15
N SER A 430 -10.10 -0.06 -23.33
CA SER A 430 -10.49 -1.41 -22.93
C SER A 430 -11.92 -1.49 -22.36
N ARG A 431 -12.31 -0.53 -21.51
CA ARG A 431 -13.65 -0.50 -20.93
C ARG A 431 -14.74 -0.42 -21.99
N HIS A 432 -14.58 0.45 -22.96
CA HIS A 432 -15.55 0.60 -24.04
C HIS A 432 -15.66 -0.65 -24.91
N VAL A 433 -14.53 -1.33 -25.17
CA VAL A 433 -14.52 -2.62 -25.87
C VAL A 433 -15.30 -3.68 -25.09
N VAL A 434 -15.09 -3.73 -23.76
CA VAL A 434 -15.81 -4.65 -22.89
C VAL A 434 -17.31 -4.31 -22.81
N ASP A 435 -17.67 -3.03 -22.72
CA ASP A 435 -19.07 -2.59 -22.73
C ASP A 435 -19.81 -3.04 -24.00
N ILE A 436 -19.16 -2.98 -25.18
CA ILE A 436 -19.75 -3.45 -26.44
C ILE A 436 -19.93 -4.97 -26.42
N ILE A 437 -18.89 -5.72 -26.06
CA ILE A 437 -18.94 -7.20 -26.05
C ILE A 437 -20.02 -7.69 -25.10
N ARG A 438 -20.19 -7.03 -23.94
CA ARG A 438 -21.24 -7.36 -22.97
C ARG A 438 -22.64 -6.81 -23.28
N GLY A 439 -22.77 -5.99 -24.32
CA GLY A 439 -24.07 -5.38 -24.64
C GLY A 439 -24.50 -4.25 -23.70
N ASN A 440 -23.56 -3.60 -23.00
CA ASN A 440 -23.85 -2.50 -22.08
C ASN A 440 -24.20 -1.22 -22.87
N GLU A 441 -25.44 -0.74 -22.79
CA GLU A 441 -25.88 0.50 -23.41
C GLU A 441 -25.45 1.75 -22.63
N THR A 442 -24.15 2.02 -22.58
CA THR A 442 -23.62 3.25 -22.00
C THR A 442 -23.93 4.45 -22.89
N SER A 443 -23.91 5.66 -22.30
CA SER A 443 -24.10 6.91 -23.08
C SER A 443 -23.13 7.05 -24.24
N THR A 444 -21.90 6.57 -24.07
CA THR A 444 -20.87 6.56 -25.13
C THR A 444 -21.22 5.56 -26.23
N VAL A 445 -21.62 4.34 -25.87
CA VAL A 445 -22.02 3.30 -26.84
C VAL A 445 -23.16 3.80 -27.72
N ILE A 446 -24.19 4.41 -27.10
CA ILE A 446 -25.36 4.96 -27.81
C ILE A 446 -24.96 6.16 -28.69
N SER A 447 -24.16 7.10 -28.17
CA SER A 447 -23.76 8.32 -28.90
C SER A 447 -22.99 8.02 -30.18
N TYR A 448 -22.16 6.99 -30.18
CA TYR A 448 -21.40 6.53 -31.34
C TYR A 448 -22.12 5.46 -32.15
N LYS A 449 -23.33 5.06 -31.76
CA LYS A 449 -24.12 3.98 -32.38
C LYS A 449 -23.40 2.64 -32.41
N HIS A 450 -22.57 2.37 -31.41
CA HIS A 450 -21.83 1.11 -31.31
C HIS A 450 -22.72 -0.06 -30.83
N ASN A 451 -23.94 0.20 -30.38
CA ASN A 451 -24.98 -0.81 -30.14
C ASN A 451 -25.52 -1.42 -31.46
N GLU A 452 -25.19 -0.84 -32.62
CA GLU A 452 -25.52 -1.40 -33.94
C GLU A 452 -24.40 -2.30 -34.53
N LEU A 453 -23.26 -2.44 -33.81
CA LEU A 453 -22.14 -3.30 -34.25
C LEU A 453 -22.50 -4.79 -34.14
N GLU A 454 -21.95 -5.59 -35.05
CA GLU A 454 -22.16 -7.05 -35.09
C GLU A 454 -21.74 -7.75 -33.79
N ASN A 455 -20.69 -7.24 -33.15
CA ASN A 455 -20.16 -7.79 -31.90
C ASN A 455 -20.83 -7.24 -30.63
N PHE A 456 -21.87 -6.40 -30.74
CA PHE A 456 -22.59 -5.90 -29.60
C PHE A 456 -23.38 -7.03 -28.91
N GLY A 457 -23.11 -7.27 -27.62
CA GLY A 457 -23.72 -8.34 -26.82
C GLY A 457 -23.21 -9.75 -27.14
N SER A 458 -22.19 -9.91 -28.01
CA SER A 458 -21.70 -11.24 -28.40
C SER A 458 -21.01 -12.01 -27.25
N GLY A 459 -20.72 -11.35 -26.14
CA GLY A 459 -20.17 -11.95 -24.90
C GLY A 459 -20.98 -11.49 -23.66
N GLU A 460 -22.29 -11.40 -23.78
CA GLU A 460 -23.19 -10.98 -22.70
C GLU A 460 -23.06 -11.87 -21.45
N ASP A 461 -22.87 -13.18 -21.66
CA ASP A 461 -22.70 -14.18 -20.59
C ASP A 461 -21.29 -14.16 -19.95
N GLU A 462 -20.33 -13.46 -20.57
CA GLU A 462 -18.95 -13.44 -20.08
C GLU A 462 -18.78 -12.42 -18.93
N ASP A 463 -18.00 -12.80 -17.91
CA ASP A 463 -17.69 -11.91 -16.80
C ASP A 463 -16.76 -10.76 -17.23
N GLU A 464 -17.06 -9.53 -16.76
CA GLU A 464 -16.28 -8.33 -17.06
C GLU A 464 -14.81 -8.47 -16.65
N ALA A 465 -14.54 -9.11 -15.51
CA ALA A 465 -13.19 -9.36 -15.02
C ALA A 465 -12.40 -10.29 -15.95
N THR A 466 -13.07 -11.32 -16.49
CA THR A 466 -12.51 -12.27 -17.47
C THR A 466 -12.12 -11.55 -18.77
N LEU A 467 -13.00 -10.73 -19.33
CA LEU A 467 -12.70 -9.97 -20.56
C LEU A 467 -11.53 -8.99 -20.34
N HIS A 468 -11.49 -8.32 -19.19
CA HIS A 468 -10.35 -7.46 -18.83
C HIS A 468 -9.06 -8.26 -18.62
N ALA A 469 -9.12 -9.49 -18.08
CA ALA A 469 -7.95 -10.37 -17.94
C ALA A 469 -7.39 -10.77 -19.30
N ILE A 470 -8.27 -11.09 -20.27
CA ILE A 470 -7.88 -11.41 -21.65
C ILE A 470 -7.19 -10.21 -22.32
N ILE A 471 -7.78 -9.01 -22.21
CA ILE A 471 -7.18 -7.78 -22.75
C ILE A 471 -5.80 -7.52 -22.13
N ARG A 472 -5.66 -7.66 -20.82
CA ARG A 472 -4.36 -7.52 -20.12
C ARG A 472 -3.32 -8.51 -20.63
N GLN A 473 -3.72 -9.77 -20.79
CA GLN A 473 -2.81 -10.81 -21.30
C GLN A 473 -2.45 -10.56 -22.77
N ALA A 474 -3.39 -10.05 -23.58
CA ALA A 474 -3.14 -9.67 -24.96
C ALA A 474 -2.16 -8.49 -25.10
N LEU A 475 -2.24 -7.50 -24.20
CA LEU A 475 -1.25 -6.43 -24.09
C LEU A 475 0.14 -6.96 -23.75
N LEU A 476 0.25 -7.85 -22.79
CA LEU A 476 1.52 -8.46 -22.35
C LEU A 476 2.15 -9.37 -23.40
N LYS A 477 1.33 -10.08 -24.17
CA LYS A 477 1.79 -10.94 -25.29
C LYS A 477 1.97 -10.16 -26.60
N GLY A 478 1.72 -8.86 -26.59
CA GLY A 478 1.96 -7.97 -27.74
C GLY A 478 0.97 -8.11 -28.89
N TYR A 479 -0.22 -8.69 -28.71
CA TYR A 479 -1.28 -8.70 -29.74
C TYR A 479 -1.96 -7.34 -29.91
N ILE A 480 -2.04 -6.59 -28.81
CA ILE A 480 -2.53 -5.21 -28.79
C ILE A 480 -1.53 -4.33 -28.06
N LYS A 481 -1.61 -3.03 -28.29
CA LYS A 481 -0.86 -2.01 -27.57
C LYS A 481 -1.76 -0.87 -27.15
N LYS A 482 -1.44 -0.18 -26.06
CA LYS A 482 -2.10 1.08 -25.69
C LYS A 482 -1.45 2.23 -26.46
N ASP A 483 -2.25 3.05 -27.11
CA ASP A 483 -1.79 4.29 -27.69
C ASP A 483 -1.75 5.38 -26.63
N ILE A 484 -0.55 5.82 -26.33
CA ILE A 484 -0.26 6.74 -25.25
C ILE A 484 -0.77 8.15 -25.59
N GLU A 485 -0.74 8.53 -26.85
CA GLU A 485 -1.17 9.86 -27.32
C GLU A 485 -2.70 10.02 -27.31
N SER A 486 -3.42 8.90 -27.45
CA SER A 486 -4.89 8.85 -27.47
C SER A 486 -5.49 8.40 -26.13
N TYR A 487 -4.88 8.75 -25.00
CA TYR A 487 -5.39 8.42 -23.65
C TYR A 487 -5.58 6.93 -23.37
N GLY A 488 -4.84 6.06 -24.03
CA GLY A 488 -4.88 4.61 -23.79
C GLY A 488 -5.84 3.83 -24.69
N ASP A 489 -6.13 4.35 -25.87
CA ASP A 489 -6.85 3.62 -26.90
C ASP A 489 -6.10 2.33 -27.28
N LEU A 490 -6.86 1.28 -27.54
CA LEU A 490 -6.29 0.01 -27.93
C LEU A 490 -6.01 -0.02 -29.43
N LYS A 491 -4.77 -0.36 -29.80
CA LYS A 491 -4.31 -0.53 -31.17
C LYS A 491 -3.92 -1.97 -31.43
N LEU A 492 -4.25 -2.47 -32.61
CA LEU A 492 -3.81 -3.79 -33.06
C LEU A 492 -2.35 -3.76 -33.50
N THR A 493 -1.57 -4.71 -33.02
CA THR A 493 -0.21 -4.93 -33.51
C THR A 493 -0.21 -5.79 -34.79
N PRO A 494 0.92 -5.93 -35.51
CA PRO A 494 1.03 -6.88 -36.61
C PRO A 494 0.71 -8.33 -36.17
N ASP A 495 1.09 -8.71 -34.96
CA ASP A 495 0.80 -10.06 -34.42
C ASP A 495 -0.68 -10.21 -34.05
N GLY A 496 -1.34 -9.17 -33.55
CA GLY A 496 -2.79 -9.16 -33.34
C GLY A 496 -3.55 -9.34 -34.66
N LYS A 497 -3.16 -8.60 -35.72
CA LYS A 497 -3.74 -8.73 -37.05
C LYS A 497 -3.48 -10.12 -37.68
N LYS A 498 -2.35 -10.73 -37.36
CA LYS A 498 -2.03 -12.11 -37.79
C LYS A 498 -2.87 -13.13 -37.03
N PHE A 499 -3.08 -12.93 -35.72
CA PHE A 499 -3.92 -13.80 -34.89
C PHE A 499 -5.37 -13.82 -35.39
N MET A 500 -5.97 -12.67 -35.76
CA MET A 500 -7.31 -12.60 -36.35
C MET A 500 -7.45 -13.46 -37.61
N LYS A 501 -6.39 -13.56 -38.46
CA LYS A 501 -6.39 -14.38 -39.66
C LYS A 501 -6.12 -15.85 -39.41
N ARG A 502 -5.32 -16.17 -38.41
CA ARG A 502 -4.94 -17.54 -37.99
C ARG A 502 -4.83 -17.59 -36.48
N PRO A 503 -5.94 -17.83 -35.79
CA PRO A 503 -5.94 -18.00 -34.35
C PRO A 503 -4.98 -19.11 -33.90
N THR A 504 -4.22 -18.84 -32.87
CA THR A 504 -3.36 -19.80 -32.18
C THR A 504 -3.84 -19.92 -30.74
N LYS A 505 -3.58 -21.04 -30.08
CA LYS A 505 -4.01 -21.25 -28.72
C LYS A 505 -3.57 -20.10 -27.81
N PHE A 506 -4.54 -19.49 -27.13
CA PHE A 506 -4.34 -18.39 -26.22
C PHE A 506 -4.97 -18.70 -24.87
N GLU A 507 -4.15 -18.85 -23.85
CA GLU A 507 -4.59 -19.21 -22.51
C GLU A 507 -4.38 -18.04 -21.55
N VAL A 508 -5.35 -17.87 -20.64
CA VAL A 508 -5.31 -16.90 -19.54
C VAL A 508 -5.45 -17.63 -18.20
N PRO A 509 -4.70 -17.21 -17.18
CA PRO A 509 -4.92 -17.72 -15.83
C PRO A 509 -6.21 -17.13 -15.28
N ILE A 510 -7.06 -17.99 -14.71
CA ILE A 510 -8.25 -17.60 -13.98
C ILE A 510 -8.16 -18.11 -12.55
N GLU A 511 -8.65 -17.31 -11.61
CA GLU A 511 -8.76 -17.70 -10.22
C GLU A 511 -9.86 -18.76 -10.09
N VAL A 512 -9.55 -19.88 -9.48
CA VAL A 512 -10.55 -20.93 -9.20
C VAL A 512 -11.11 -20.58 -7.84
N HIS A 513 -12.34 -20.07 -7.80
CA HIS A 513 -13.12 -20.05 -6.57
C HIS A 513 -13.60 -21.50 -6.33
N ASN A 514 -12.78 -22.30 -5.66
CA ASN A 514 -13.27 -23.54 -5.09
C ASN A 514 -13.97 -23.19 -3.78
N GLU A 515 -15.25 -23.47 -3.69
CA GLU A 515 -16.00 -23.40 -2.42
C GLU A 515 -15.38 -24.31 -1.34
N ASP A 516 -14.49 -25.23 -1.73
CA ASP A 516 -13.69 -26.08 -0.85
C ASP A 516 -12.38 -25.45 -0.33
N GLU A 517 -11.97 -24.26 -0.82
CA GLU A 517 -10.72 -23.57 -0.43
C GLU A 517 -10.94 -22.41 0.55
N GLU A 518 -12.17 -22.10 0.97
CA GLU A 518 -12.38 -21.18 2.09
C GLU A 518 -11.68 -21.66 3.38
N GLY A 519 -11.56 -22.99 3.55
CA GLY A 519 -10.73 -23.59 4.60
C GLY A 519 -9.23 -23.53 4.36
N ALA A 520 -8.76 -23.34 3.12
CA ALA A 520 -7.35 -23.25 2.79
C ALA A 520 -6.82 -21.81 2.76
N MET A 521 -7.69 -20.80 2.64
CA MET A 521 -7.29 -19.38 2.76
C MET A 521 -7.02 -18.98 4.21
N GLU A 522 -7.70 -19.56 5.20
CA GLU A 522 -7.29 -19.44 6.61
C GLU A 522 -5.93 -20.11 6.88
N ALA A 523 -5.61 -21.20 6.15
CA ALA A 523 -4.30 -21.84 6.21
C ALA A 523 -3.19 -21.03 5.47
N GLY A 524 -3.54 -20.16 4.52
CA GLY A 524 -2.60 -19.30 3.79
C GLY A 524 -2.07 -18.12 4.61
N MET A 525 -2.76 -17.72 5.68
CA MET A 525 -2.27 -16.72 6.65
C MET A 525 -1.22 -17.28 7.60
N GLY A 526 -1.00 -18.58 7.62
CA GLY A 526 -0.02 -19.31 8.42
C GLY A 526 1.28 -19.69 7.70
N ALA A 527 1.55 -19.21 6.49
CA ALA A 527 2.77 -19.57 5.76
C ALA A 527 4.06 -18.90 6.27
N CYS A 528 4.21 -18.84 7.61
CA CYS A 528 5.49 -18.73 8.30
C CYS A 528 5.61 -19.71 9.48
N ALA A 529 4.64 -20.59 9.73
CA ALA A 529 4.83 -21.76 10.58
C ALA A 529 4.87 -22.99 9.67
N ALA A 530 6.05 -23.47 9.33
CA ALA A 530 6.20 -24.86 8.94
C ALA A 530 5.55 -25.70 10.04
N ALA A 531 4.74 -26.70 9.65
CA ALA A 531 4.19 -27.62 10.64
C ALA A 531 5.31 -28.12 11.52
N ASP A 532 5.09 -28.12 12.85
CA ASP A 532 6.09 -28.63 13.79
C ASP A 532 6.25 -30.14 13.55
N ASP A 533 7.31 -30.52 12.84
CA ASP A 533 7.58 -31.90 12.44
C ASP A 533 7.71 -32.83 13.65
N VAL A 534 8.18 -32.30 14.78
CA VAL A 534 8.32 -33.03 16.04
C VAL A 534 6.95 -33.31 16.63
N LEU A 535 6.12 -32.29 16.78
CA LEU A 535 4.74 -32.44 17.28
C LEU A 535 3.92 -33.31 16.34
N PHE A 536 4.03 -33.14 15.04
CA PHE A 536 3.34 -33.96 14.05
C PHE A 536 3.68 -35.46 14.19
N SER A 537 4.97 -35.79 14.39
CA SER A 537 5.39 -37.18 14.64
C SER A 537 4.80 -37.73 15.94
N ILE A 538 4.78 -36.95 17.01
CA ILE A 538 4.20 -37.34 18.30
C ILE A 538 2.69 -37.56 18.19
N LEU A 539 1.97 -36.71 17.47
CA LEU A 539 0.53 -36.85 17.19
C LEU A 539 0.21 -38.14 16.37
N LYS A 540 1.05 -38.46 15.39
CA LYS A 540 0.94 -39.75 14.65
C LYS A 540 1.10 -40.95 15.54
N ASP A 541 2.04 -40.92 16.47
CA ASP A 541 2.27 -42.03 17.41
C ASP A 541 1.11 -42.15 18.41
N LEU A 542 0.56 -41.06 18.90
CA LEU A 542 -0.66 -41.06 19.71
C LEU A 542 -1.84 -41.65 18.96
N ARG A 543 -2.06 -41.23 17.71
CA ARG A 543 -3.10 -41.78 16.83
C ARG A 543 -2.97 -43.30 16.66
N LYS A 544 -1.74 -43.80 16.45
CA LYS A 544 -1.49 -45.25 16.33
C LYS A 544 -1.81 -46.00 17.64
N LYS A 545 -1.49 -45.43 18.79
CA LYS A 545 -1.82 -46.01 20.09
C LYS A 545 -3.33 -46.08 20.32
N LEU A 546 -4.06 -45.03 20.02
CA LEU A 546 -5.52 -44.96 20.13
C LEU A 546 -6.21 -45.88 19.12
N SER A 547 -5.72 -45.96 17.88
CA SER A 547 -6.20 -46.88 16.85
C SER A 547 -6.15 -48.33 17.32
N LYS A 548 -5.04 -48.76 17.93
CA LYS A 548 -4.91 -50.10 18.52
C LYS A 548 -5.83 -50.30 19.72
N LYS A 549 -5.96 -49.29 20.62
CA LYS A 549 -6.81 -49.33 21.79
C LYS A 549 -8.30 -49.48 21.45
N MET A 550 -8.73 -48.79 20.39
CA MET A 550 -10.13 -48.75 19.94
C MET A 550 -10.46 -49.73 18.82
N ASN A 551 -9.47 -50.46 18.33
CA ASN A 551 -9.58 -51.36 17.20
C ASN A 551 -10.24 -50.76 15.95
N VAL A 552 -9.81 -49.50 15.61
CA VAL A 552 -10.25 -48.77 14.41
C VAL A 552 -9.04 -48.36 13.57
N PRO A 553 -9.17 -48.25 12.23
CA PRO A 553 -8.07 -47.72 11.41
C PRO A 553 -7.62 -46.30 11.85
N PRO A 554 -6.33 -45.98 11.79
CA PRO A 554 -5.81 -44.67 12.24
C PRO A 554 -6.50 -43.44 11.59
N PHE A 555 -6.81 -43.52 10.31
CA PHE A 555 -7.46 -42.43 9.56
C PHE A 555 -8.91 -42.18 10.00
N VAL A 556 -9.55 -43.13 10.69
CA VAL A 556 -10.90 -42.94 11.26
C VAL A 556 -10.87 -42.00 12.45
N ILE A 557 -9.76 -41.98 13.21
CA ILE A 557 -9.54 -41.07 14.32
C ILE A 557 -9.34 -39.67 13.75
N PHE A 558 -8.19 -39.40 13.15
CA PHE A 558 -7.88 -38.16 12.45
C PHE A 558 -7.04 -38.46 11.20
N GLN A 559 -7.28 -37.72 10.11
CA GLN A 559 -6.47 -37.79 8.90
C GLN A 559 -5.12 -37.09 9.08
N ASP A 560 -4.14 -37.35 8.23
CA ASP A 560 -2.82 -36.75 8.29
C ASP A 560 -2.90 -35.19 8.19
N GLY A 561 -3.74 -34.68 7.28
CA GLY A 561 -3.96 -33.23 7.14
C GLY A 561 -4.54 -32.56 8.42
N SER A 562 -5.38 -33.28 9.19
CA SER A 562 -5.87 -32.78 10.47
C SER A 562 -4.74 -32.75 11.52
N LEU A 563 -3.83 -33.73 11.53
CA LEU A 563 -2.67 -33.74 12.44
C LEU A 563 -1.65 -32.63 12.06
N GLU A 564 -1.45 -32.36 10.77
CA GLU A 564 -0.62 -31.24 10.32
C GLU A 564 -1.20 -29.90 10.75
N ALA A 565 -2.52 -29.72 10.61
CA ALA A 565 -3.21 -28.51 11.07
C ALA A 565 -3.11 -28.38 12.61
N MET A 566 -3.21 -29.47 13.39
CA MET A 566 -2.98 -29.46 14.83
C MET A 566 -1.55 -29.08 15.20
N ALA A 567 -0.54 -29.56 14.44
CA ALA A 567 0.87 -29.23 14.64
C ALA A 567 1.22 -27.79 14.22
N THR A 568 0.32 -27.12 13.51
CA THR A 568 0.48 -25.73 13.09
C THR A 568 -0.24 -24.75 14.02
N SER A 569 -1.46 -25.09 14.46
CA SER A 569 -2.34 -24.21 15.26
C SER A 569 -2.28 -24.45 16.77
N TYR A 570 -1.77 -25.61 17.19
CA TYR A 570 -1.63 -26.03 18.60
C TYR A 570 -2.93 -25.91 19.43
N PRO A 571 -4.03 -26.59 19.03
CA PRO A 571 -5.31 -26.50 19.77
C PRO A 571 -5.19 -27.11 21.17
N ILE A 572 -5.57 -26.36 22.20
CA ILE A 572 -5.53 -26.80 23.61
C ILE A 572 -6.90 -26.87 24.28
N THR A 573 -7.97 -26.55 23.52
CA THR A 573 -9.36 -26.70 23.94
C THR A 573 -10.16 -27.53 22.92
N ILE A 574 -11.33 -28.04 23.33
CA ILE A 574 -12.22 -28.80 22.43
C ILE A 574 -12.73 -27.91 21.29
N GLU A 575 -13.03 -26.68 21.61
CA GLU A 575 -13.52 -25.69 20.65
C GLU A 575 -12.45 -25.40 19.57
N GLU A 576 -11.22 -25.14 19.98
CA GLU A 576 -10.08 -24.95 19.06
C GLU A 576 -9.85 -26.20 18.20
N LEU A 577 -9.97 -27.40 18.79
CA LEU A 577 -9.82 -28.65 18.07
C LEU A 577 -10.93 -28.87 17.04
N GLN A 578 -12.16 -28.42 17.32
CA GLN A 578 -13.28 -28.50 16.36
C GLN A 578 -13.09 -27.61 15.13
N ASN A 579 -12.31 -26.52 15.25
CA ASN A 579 -11.97 -25.64 14.15
C ASN A 579 -10.89 -26.24 13.21
N ILE A 580 -10.31 -27.37 13.56
CA ILE A 580 -9.34 -28.05 12.71
C ILE A 580 -10.05 -28.74 11.54
N PRO A 581 -9.61 -28.53 10.30
CA PRO A 581 -10.19 -29.18 9.12
C PRO A 581 -10.23 -30.71 9.28
N GLY A 582 -11.40 -31.31 9.05
CA GLY A 582 -11.61 -32.75 9.19
C GLY A 582 -11.87 -33.24 10.64
N VAL A 583 -11.98 -32.33 11.60
CA VAL A 583 -12.33 -32.62 13.00
C VAL A 583 -13.72 -32.09 13.32
N GLY A 584 -14.74 -32.87 13.05
CA GLY A 584 -16.11 -32.55 13.46
C GLY A 584 -16.35 -32.76 14.96
N ALA A 585 -17.38 -32.10 15.52
CA ALA A 585 -17.74 -32.14 16.96
C ALA A 585 -17.80 -33.54 17.54
N GLY A 586 -18.30 -34.54 16.79
CA GLY A 586 -18.36 -35.92 17.22
C GLY A 586 -16.97 -36.60 17.37
N LYS A 587 -16.00 -36.23 16.52
CA LYS A 587 -14.62 -36.75 16.61
C LYS A 587 -13.85 -36.03 17.71
N ALA A 588 -14.01 -34.72 17.85
CA ALA A 588 -13.39 -33.94 18.91
C ALA A 588 -13.81 -34.47 20.29
N LYS A 589 -15.11 -34.70 20.50
CA LYS A 589 -15.64 -35.25 21.75
C LYS A 589 -15.22 -36.69 22.03
N ARG A 590 -15.00 -37.52 21.00
CA ARG A 590 -14.67 -38.93 21.17
C ARG A 590 -13.17 -39.22 21.30
N TYR A 591 -12.33 -38.43 20.64
CA TYR A 591 -10.89 -38.70 20.52
C TYR A 591 -10.04 -37.49 21.00
N GLY A 592 -10.64 -36.29 21.16
CA GLY A 592 -9.90 -35.06 21.30
C GLY A 592 -9.12 -34.90 22.58
N ASP A 593 -9.64 -35.40 23.71
CA ASP A 593 -9.04 -35.15 25.04
C ASP A 593 -7.56 -35.54 25.14
N GLU A 594 -7.20 -36.72 24.60
CA GLU A 594 -5.81 -37.20 24.66
C GLU A 594 -4.88 -36.38 23.75
N PHE A 595 -5.40 -35.85 22.61
CA PHE A 595 -4.65 -34.95 21.71
C PHE A 595 -4.48 -33.58 22.33
N ILE A 596 -5.55 -33.00 22.87
CA ILE A 596 -5.53 -31.68 23.55
C ILE A 596 -4.53 -31.72 24.71
N HIS A 597 -4.59 -32.76 25.56
CA HIS A 597 -3.68 -32.87 26.68
C HIS A 597 -2.21 -32.99 26.26
N LEU A 598 -1.93 -33.71 25.17
CA LEU A 598 -0.58 -33.84 24.63
C LEU A 598 -0.10 -32.52 24.05
N ILE A 599 -0.92 -31.84 23.24
CA ILE A 599 -0.57 -30.56 22.62
C ILE A 599 -0.36 -29.50 23.70
N LYS A 600 -1.22 -29.43 24.72
CA LYS A 600 -1.09 -28.48 25.84
C LYS A 600 0.23 -28.66 26.57
N ASN A 601 0.60 -29.88 26.93
CA ASN A 601 1.89 -30.17 27.58
C ASN A 601 3.06 -29.81 26.68
N TYR A 602 2.98 -30.10 25.37
CA TYR A 602 4.01 -29.76 24.41
C TYR A 602 4.22 -28.25 24.27
N VAL A 603 3.13 -27.48 24.25
CA VAL A 603 3.15 -26.01 24.20
C VAL A 603 3.80 -25.43 25.49
N GLU A 604 3.43 -25.96 26.68
CA GLU A 604 3.98 -25.50 27.93
C GLU A 604 5.47 -25.87 28.10
N GLU A 605 5.89 -27.07 27.68
CA GLU A 605 7.28 -27.54 27.78
C GLU A 605 8.25 -26.82 26.83
N ASN A 606 7.76 -26.31 25.69
CA ASN A 606 8.58 -25.65 24.66
C ASN A 606 8.38 -24.14 24.59
N ASP A 607 7.65 -23.52 25.54
CA ASP A 607 7.33 -22.08 25.58
C ASP A 607 6.76 -21.54 24.24
N ILE A 608 5.86 -22.31 23.60
CA ILE A 608 5.31 -21.98 22.29
C ILE A 608 4.22 -20.92 22.44
N ILE A 609 4.39 -19.79 21.75
CA ILE A 609 3.34 -18.78 21.60
C ILE A 609 2.43 -19.22 20.45
N ARG A 610 1.21 -19.65 20.78
CA ARG A 610 0.25 -20.16 19.80
C ARG A 610 -0.37 -19.02 18.96
N PRO A 611 -0.76 -19.29 17.70
CA PRO A 611 -1.50 -18.31 16.89
C PRO A 611 -2.76 -17.76 17.57
N GLU A 612 -3.49 -18.60 18.30
CA GLU A 612 -4.70 -18.25 19.05
C GLU A 612 -4.45 -17.33 20.26
N ASP A 613 -3.26 -17.39 20.86
CA ASP A 613 -2.88 -16.53 22.01
C ASP A 613 -2.56 -15.09 21.59
N LEU A 614 -2.45 -14.83 20.29
CA LEU A 614 -2.22 -13.52 19.72
C LEU A 614 -3.53 -12.69 19.70
N ARG A 615 -4.06 -12.36 20.88
CA ARG A 615 -5.19 -11.44 20.97
C ARG A 615 -4.75 -10.04 20.53
N VAL A 616 -5.35 -9.54 19.45
CA VAL A 616 -5.16 -8.17 18.99
C VAL A 616 -6.06 -7.26 19.84
N ARG A 617 -5.44 -6.33 20.58
CA ARG A 617 -6.18 -5.31 21.33
C ARG A 617 -6.62 -4.23 20.35
N THR A 618 -7.90 -3.86 20.37
CA THR A 618 -8.44 -2.77 19.55
C THR A 618 -8.53 -1.50 20.38
N VAL A 619 -8.20 -0.37 19.77
CA VAL A 619 -8.45 0.95 20.34
C VAL A 619 -9.85 1.38 19.93
N ALA A 620 -10.63 1.88 20.87
CA ALA A 620 -11.93 2.46 20.57
C ALA A 620 -11.77 3.61 19.57
N LYS A 621 -12.34 3.44 18.37
CA LYS A 621 -12.32 4.48 17.35
C LYS A 621 -13.06 5.71 17.88
N ASN A 622 -12.37 6.84 18.10
CA ASN A 622 -12.98 8.12 18.46
C ASN A 622 -13.82 8.66 17.29
N SER A 623 -15.00 8.07 17.07
CA SER A 623 -15.93 8.59 16.09
C SER A 623 -16.69 9.79 16.70
N ALA A 624 -17.06 10.76 15.89
CA ALA A 624 -17.93 11.87 16.33
C ALA A 624 -19.22 11.36 16.98
N ARG A 625 -19.73 10.20 16.54
CA ARG A 625 -20.89 9.49 17.09
C ARG A 625 -20.60 9.01 18.51
N LYS A 626 -19.46 8.37 18.75
CA LYS A 626 -19.04 7.87 20.07
C LYS A 626 -18.92 8.99 21.11
N ILE A 627 -18.31 10.11 20.70
CA ILE A 627 -18.20 11.31 21.53
C ILE A 627 -19.59 11.89 21.81
N ALA A 628 -20.48 11.90 20.81
CA ALA A 628 -21.87 12.38 20.98
C ALA A 628 -22.64 11.50 21.97
N ILE A 629 -22.50 10.17 21.89
CA ILE A 629 -23.12 9.22 22.83
C ILE A 629 -22.60 9.45 24.26
N ILE A 630 -21.29 9.52 24.46
CA ILE A 630 -20.68 9.78 25.78
C ILE A 630 -21.18 11.10 26.36
N GLN A 631 -21.17 12.17 25.58
CA GLN A 631 -21.63 13.49 26.03
C GLN A 631 -23.12 13.54 26.33
N ALA A 632 -23.94 12.78 25.61
CA ALA A 632 -25.38 12.69 25.84
C ALA A 632 -25.66 11.91 27.15
N ILE A 633 -24.96 10.81 27.38
CA ILE A 633 -25.07 10.02 28.62
C ILE A 633 -24.59 10.85 29.83
N ASP A 634 -23.51 11.61 29.70
CA ASP A 634 -23.04 12.53 30.77
C ASP A 634 -24.07 13.61 31.10
N ARG A 635 -24.87 14.01 30.10
CA ARG A 635 -25.99 14.95 30.26
C ARG A 635 -27.30 14.28 30.69
N ARG A 636 -27.32 12.98 30.91
CA ARG A 636 -28.47 12.15 31.25
C ARG A 636 -29.61 12.26 30.24
N VAL A 637 -29.30 12.28 28.96
CA VAL A 637 -30.31 12.19 27.87
C VAL A 637 -30.82 10.75 27.84
N ALA A 638 -32.12 10.54 27.74
CA ALA A 638 -32.70 9.21 27.63
C ALA A 638 -32.18 8.50 26.37
N LEU A 639 -31.90 7.20 26.47
CA LEU A 639 -31.19 6.47 25.39
C LEU A 639 -32.08 6.26 24.16
N ASP A 640 -33.38 6.15 24.33
CA ASP A 640 -34.38 6.12 23.27
C ASP A 640 -34.45 7.43 22.47
N ASP A 641 -34.51 8.57 23.17
CA ASP A 641 -34.40 9.91 22.54
C ASP A 641 -33.10 10.10 21.79
N LEU A 642 -32.01 9.57 22.34
CA LEU A 642 -30.67 9.64 21.73
C LEU A 642 -30.59 8.78 20.47
N ALA A 643 -31.16 7.58 20.51
CA ALA A 643 -31.25 6.67 19.37
C ALA A 643 -32.02 7.32 18.21
N GLU A 644 -33.22 7.91 18.50
CA GLU A 644 -34.00 8.60 17.50
C GLU A 644 -33.25 9.78 16.87
N ARG A 645 -32.56 10.61 17.67
CA ARG A 645 -31.75 11.74 17.19
C ARG A 645 -30.59 11.33 16.30
N LEU A 646 -30.00 10.16 16.55
CA LEU A 646 -28.86 9.61 15.78
C LEU A 646 -29.33 8.74 14.61
N GLY A 647 -30.65 8.50 14.47
CA GLY A 647 -31.23 7.68 13.41
C GLY A 647 -30.87 6.19 13.54
N MET A 648 -30.83 5.68 14.79
CA MET A 648 -30.45 4.31 15.14
C MET A 648 -31.58 3.60 15.83
N SER A 649 -31.64 2.26 15.73
CA SER A 649 -32.49 1.45 16.61
C SER A 649 -31.94 1.41 18.04
N MET A 650 -32.76 0.98 19.00
CA MET A 650 -32.28 0.79 20.39
C MET A 650 -31.21 -0.30 20.48
N GLU A 651 -31.34 -1.36 19.69
CA GLU A 651 -30.36 -2.43 19.58
C GLU A 651 -29.00 -1.92 19.09
N GLU A 652 -28.99 -1.14 17.99
CA GLU A 652 -27.78 -0.50 17.47
C GLU A 652 -27.15 0.48 18.47
N MET A 653 -27.97 1.19 19.26
CA MET A 653 -27.50 2.08 20.32
C MET A 653 -26.82 1.30 21.42
N LEU A 654 -27.42 0.18 21.86
CA LEU A 654 -26.82 -0.67 22.90
C LEU A 654 -25.51 -1.29 22.44
N GLU A 655 -25.39 -1.73 21.17
CA GLU A 655 -24.15 -2.22 20.59
C GLU A 655 -23.04 -1.17 20.62
N GLU A 656 -23.35 0.07 20.29
CA GLU A 656 -22.36 1.17 20.34
C GLU A 656 -21.94 1.49 21.79
N ILE A 657 -22.90 1.46 22.76
CA ILE A 657 -22.62 1.68 24.18
C ILE A 657 -21.78 0.53 24.75
N GLU A 658 -22.12 -0.71 24.43
CA GLU A 658 -21.32 -1.91 24.79
C GLU A 658 -19.90 -1.78 24.28
N ALA A 659 -19.70 -1.43 22.99
CA ALA A 659 -18.40 -1.21 22.40
C ALA A 659 -17.61 -0.08 23.12
N ILE A 660 -18.31 0.94 23.62
CA ILE A 660 -17.69 2.02 24.41
C ILE A 660 -17.22 1.50 25.76
N VAL A 661 -18.04 0.76 26.47
CA VAL A 661 -17.73 0.22 27.80
C VAL A 661 -16.64 -0.85 27.71
N TYR A 662 -16.73 -1.79 26.77
CA TYR A 662 -15.69 -2.80 26.53
C TYR A 662 -14.34 -2.22 26.11
N SER A 663 -14.33 -0.98 25.57
CA SER A 663 -13.08 -0.27 25.29
C SER A 663 -12.44 0.39 26.51
N GLY A 664 -12.99 0.21 27.74
CA GLY A 664 -12.48 0.76 28.97
C GLY A 664 -13.05 2.15 29.34
N THR A 665 -14.10 2.64 28.66
CA THR A 665 -14.75 3.91 29.00
C THR A 665 -15.90 3.65 29.97
N LYS A 666 -15.84 4.25 31.17
CA LYS A 666 -16.94 4.17 32.14
C LYS A 666 -18.11 5.05 31.71
N LEU A 667 -19.29 4.45 31.60
CA LEU A 667 -20.54 5.16 31.28
C LEU A 667 -21.54 4.96 32.41
N ASN A 668 -22.16 6.04 32.86
CA ASN A 668 -23.19 5.96 33.88
C ASN A 668 -24.58 6.05 33.26
N ILE A 669 -25.15 4.89 32.93
CA ILE A 669 -26.53 4.78 32.38
C ILE A 669 -27.55 4.43 33.45
N LYS A 670 -27.20 4.48 34.75
CA LYS A 670 -28.08 4.14 35.84
C LYS A 670 -29.39 4.94 35.83
N TYR A 671 -29.35 6.21 35.44
CA TYR A 671 -30.54 7.07 35.35
C TYR A 671 -31.58 6.53 34.37
N PHE A 672 -31.16 5.88 33.30
CA PHE A 672 -32.05 5.28 32.30
C PHE A 672 -32.55 3.90 32.75
N ILE A 673 -31.67 3.09 33.37
CA ILE A 673 -32.03 1.78 33.93
C ILE A 673 -33.12 1.95 35.00
N GLU A 674 -32.98 2.90 35.93
CA GLU A 674 -33.95 3.21 36.97
C GLU A 674 -35.32 3.65 36.40
N GLU A 675 -35.39 4.09 35.14
CA GLU A 675 -36.64 4.50 34.47
C GLU A 675 -37.33 3.34 33.75
N VAL A 676 -36.54 2.38 33.17
CA VAL A 676 -37.08 1.36 32.25
C VAL A 676 -37.04 -0.07 32.79
N VAL A 677 -36.24 -0.36 33.82
CA VAL A 677 -36.07 -1.69 34.40
C VAL A 677 -36.62 -1.72 35.81
N ASP A 678 -37.40 -2.75 36.14
CA ASP A 678 -37.89 -2.94 37.50
C ASP A 678 -36.72 -3.17 38.48
N PRO A 679 -36.71 -2.58 39.69
CA PRO A 679 -35.64 -2.74 40.64
C PRO A 679 -35.33 -4.18 41.06
N ASP A 680 -36.35 -5.04 41.12
CA ASP A 680 -36.17 -6.45 41.47
C ASP A 680 -35.54 -7.20 40.26
N GLU A 681 -35.98 -6.90 39.06
CA GLU A 681 -35.39 -7.41 37.80
C GLU A 681 -33.92 -6.97 37.64
N GLU A 682 -33.65 -5.67 37.87
CA GLU A 682 -32.29 -5.16 37.87
C GLU A 682 -31.35 -5.92 38.83
N PHE A 683 -31.86 -6.19 40.03
CA PHE A 683 -31.11 -6.90 41.08
C PHE A 683 -30.77 -8.34 40.64
N ASP A 684 -31.76 -9.08 40.12
CA ASP A 684 -31.61 -10.47 39.72
C ASP A 684 -30.64 -10.60 38.52
N ILE A 685 -30.73 -9.73 37.54
CA ILE A 685 -29.83 -9.72 36.39
C ILE A 685 -28.40 -9.33 36.80
N TYR A 686 -28.27 -8.34 37.70
CA TYR A 686 -26.96 -7.90 38.19
C TYR A 686 -26.28 -8.99 39.04
N ASP A 687 -27.03 -9.69 39.89
CA ASP A 687 -26.51 -10.79 40.70
C ASP A 687 -26.14 -12.01 39.83
N TYR A 688 -26.89 -12.28 38.76
CA TYR A 688 -26.51 -13.27 37.75
C TYR A 688 -25.11 -12.99 37.19
N PHE A 689 -24.87 -11.79 36.62
CA PHE A 689 -23.54 -11.46 36.04
C PHE A 689 -22.41 -11.42 37.07
N ARG A 690 -22.71 -11.22 38.34
CA ARG A 690 -21.73 -11.29 39.44
C ARG A 690 -21.22 -12.70 39.71
N HIS A 691 -22.02 -13.72 39.37
CA HIS A 691 -21.71 -15.12 39.64
C HIS A 691 -21.49 -15.95 38.39
N ALA A 692 -21.83 -15.41 37.22
CA ALA A 692 -21.70 -16.09 35.95
C ALA A 692 -20.21 -16.29 35.55
N GLU A 693 -19.91 -17.41 34.90
CA GLU A 693 -18.56 -17.70 34.36
C GLU A 693 -18.21 -16.87 33.14
N ASN A 694 -19.21 -16.34 32.42
CA ASN A 694 -19.05 -15.48 31.24
C ASN A 694 -20.21 -14.46 31.16
N ASP A 695 -20.10 -13.48 30.27
CA ASP A 695 -21.07 -12.39 30.11
C ASP A 695 -22.02 -12.57 28.89
N SER A 696 -22.25 -13.82 28.46
CA SER A 696 -23.10 -14.14 27.32
C SER A 696 -24.56 -13.80 27.58
N ILE A 697 -25.14 -12.94 26.76
CA ILE A 697 -26.58 -12.60 26.81
C ILE A 697 -27.45 -13.84 26.65
N ARG A 698 -27.09 -14.71 25.69
CA ARG A 698 -27.87 -15.94 25.44
C ARG A 698 -27.93 -16.84 26.68
N LEU A 699 -26.79 -17.04 27.36
CA LEU A 699 -26.77 -17.85 28.57
C LEU A 699 -27.52 -17.18 29.73
N ALA A 700 -27.44 -15.84 29.85
CA ALA A 700 -28.19 -15.08 30.83
C ALA A 700 -29.70 -15.24 30.61
N MET A 701 -30.18 -15.14 29.38
CA MET A 701 -31.58 -15.34 29.02
C MET A 701 -32.06 -16.80 29.30
N GLU A 702 -31.23 -17.80 28.97
CA GLU A 702 -31.51 -19.21 29.25
C GLU A 702 -31.62 -19.51 30.76
N GLU A 703 -30.78 -18.88 31.61
CA GLU A 703 -30.76 -19.14 33.06
C GLU A 703 -31.76 -18.29 33.84
N LEU A 704 -31.99 -17.03 33.39
CA LEU A 704 -32.98 -16.14 34.02
C LEU A 704 -34.43 -16.45 33.60
N GLY A 705 -34.63 -17.01 32.41
CA GLY A 705 -35.91 -17.37 31.81
C GLY A 705 -36.32 -16.39 30.66
N GLU A 706 -36.33 -16.92 29.44
CA GLU A 706 -36.61 -16.14 28.24
C GLU A 706 -38.01 -15.48 28.20
N ASP A 707 -38.98 -16.05 28.95
CA ASP A 707 -40.34 -15.54 29.02
C ASP A 707 -40.52 -14.47 30.11
N ASP A 708 -39.60 -14.37 31.06
CA ASP A 708 -39.70 -13.52 32.26
C ASP A 708 -38.88 -12.23 32.18
N TYR A 709 -37.81 -12.20 31.33
CA TYR A 709 -36.89 -11.09 31.21
C TYR A 709 -36.75 -10.60 29.75
N ASP A 710 -36.71 -9.28 29.57
CA ASP A 710 -36.45 -8.67 28.24
C ASP A 710 -34.94 -8.60 27.95
N GLU A 711 -34.56 -9.03 26.75
CA GLU A 711 -33.16 -9.01 26.32
C GLU A 711 -32.54 -7.60 26.41
N ILE A 712 -33.29 -6.55 26.10
CA ILE A 712 -32.85 -5.16 26.21
C ILE A 712 -32.51 -4.82 27.66
N ASN A 713 -33.34 -5.25 28.62
CA ASN A 713 -33.10 -5.04 30.05
C ASN A 713 -31.85 -5.78 30.53
N VAL A 714 -31.65 -7.03 30.09
CA VAL A 714 -30.47 -7.82 30.40
C VAL A 714 -29.21 -7.14 29.83
N ARG A 715 -29.26 -6.62 28.64
CA ARG A 715 -28.15 -5.87 28.02
C ARG A 715 -27.84 -4.56 28.77
N LEU A 716 -28.84 -3.80 29.16
CA LEU A 716 -28.67 -2.57 29.93
C LEU A 716 -27.98 -2.81 31.26
N VAL A 717 -28.42 -3.82 32.00
CA VAL A 717 -27.84 -4.16 33.33
C VAL A 717 -26.43 -4.74 33.14
N ARG A 718 -26.16 -5.52 32.09
CA ARG A 718 -24.80 -5.98 31.75
C ARG A 718 -23.86 -4.81 31.44
N ILE A 719 -24.29 -3.81 30.69
CA ILE A 719 -23.51 -2.58 30.42
C ILE A 719 -23.17 -1.88 31.74
N LYS A 720 -24.14 -1.74 32.66
CA LYS A 720 -23.91 -1.17 33.98
C LYS A 720 -22.87 -1.99 34.77
N PHE A 721 -23.02 -3.32 34.82
CA PHE A 721 -22.10 -4.23 35.48
C PHE A 721 -20.67 -4.06 34.98
N HIS A 722 -20.44 -4.06 33.65
CA HIS A 722 -19.12 -3.86 33.07
C HIS A 722 -18.58 -2.45 33.30
N SER A 723 -19.43 -1.44 33.31
CA SER A 723 -19.01 -0.07 33.60
C SER A 723 -18.58 0.13 35.07
N GLU A 724 -19.17 -0.60 35.98
CA GLU A 724 -18.87 -0.50 37.44
C GLU A 724 -17.70 -1.38 37.85
N LEU A 725 -17.62 -2.63 37.36
CA LEU A 725 -16.72 -3.67 37.86
C LEU A 725 -15.69 -4.15 36.83
N GLY A 726 -15.94 -4.00 35.54
CA GLY A 726 -15.13 -4.58 34.48
C GLY A 726 -13.91 -3.73 34.05
N ASN A 727 -13.68 -2.54 34.62
CA ASN A 727 -12.63 -1.59 34.22
C ASN A 727 -11.73 -1.20 35.39
#